data_d3c124e569789a91a38e6da9dc785323
#
_entry.id   d3c124e569789a91a38e6da9dc785323
#
_cell.length_a   1.000
_cell.length_b   1.000
_cell.length_c   1.000
_cell.angle_alpha   90.00
_cell.angle_beta   90.00
_cell.angle_gamma   90.00
#
_symmetry.space_group_name_H-M   'P 1'
#
loop_
_entity.id
_entity.type
_entity.pdbx_description
1 polymer ?
#
loop_
_entity_poly.entity_id
_entity_poly.type
_entity_poly.pdbx_seq_one_letter_code
_entity_poly.pdbx_strand_id
1 'polypeptide(L)'
;MRKFYGVLLCTLIYTLSFSQQKNDKTTDTIAQKIVQLDKVFITGNAFTDPVLTSLSNDYQKNIVQPKNVTDLFNNLNGFSVIKRGNYAIDPSFRASQYEQLNIQYDGGTKAMHACPNRMDPITTHIIPEEVSKIEIIKGPYTVRYGATFGGVINIVTAKPNVGDTGFHGKVSGGYESNGNSYVTMLELQQVTKTYDLVGNVGYRDFGNYEDGSQIEIPSSFRSTDYGLKFGYNFTENQRIQAHWRQSFGRDVLHAGLPMDTEYDNSSILSLDYKWMDIGTILKAITAKAYYSYVDHLMTNDLRPSFMMSGASSAVDATTLGGKLELNWKPLDKLTVFSGIDLMHIARDGGRDRTVKVMNGITLPTPRLFTDKVWQDSYIDDIGLFTEAKWSINNATILTAGMRADFIVSDINDPEADFAALYDLKKRTEETISGTISVKKMVSDNFIIEAAYGRGVRSANMIERFINHFSVGQDSYEYIGNPNLKAEVNNQFEIGFKGYENLNTLFNKFSYETSFYYSFFENYIVAIEDTSLRRKFMPTVQPVHPKVFRNLDEAYKTGFEIMGKLDFLNDYYLKAQAAYVYAKNKDLNESLPLIPPLNLTFFGGFEKEKFWANAQYKMSSKQSNISESFGEIETAGYEILDLRFGVNPFKNVALGVAVLNVFDQTYHDHLNFSFNNQADFGTVPITEQGRNITVFFQKKF
;
A
#
# COMPACT_ATOMS: atom_id res chain seq x y z
N MET A 1 -2.59 -42.36 -5.83
CA MET A 1 -2.15 -41.32 -6.77
C MET A 1 -1.28 -40.20 -6.12
N ARG A 2 -1.27 -40.00 -4.81
CA ARG A 2 -0.45 -38.97 -4.11
C ARG A 2 1.08 -39.23 -4.04
N LYS A 3 1.55 -40.44 -4.31
CA LYS A 3 2.98 -40.79 -4.24
C LYS A 3 3.76 -40.61 -5.57
N PHE A 4 3.09 -40.34 -6.68
CA PHE A 4 3.73 -40.21 -7.99
C PHE A 4 4.21 -38.79 -8.32
N TYR A 5 3.59 -37.77 -7.74
CA TYR A 5 3.97 -36.37 -7.99
C TYR A 5 5.27 -35.92 -7.30
N GLY A 6 5.59 -36.53 -6.15
CA GLY A 6 6.86 -36.23 -5.46
C GLY A 6 8.11 -36.69 -6.19
N VAL A 7 8.02 -37.79 -6.94
CA VAL A 7 9.16 -38.35 -7.71
C VAL A 7 9.38 -37.55 -8.99
N LEU A 8 8.32 -37.03 -9.61
CA LEU A 8 8.42 -36.21 -10.82
C LEU A 8 9.06 -34.84 -10.54
N LEU A 9 8.77 -34.27 -9.37
CA LEU A 9 9.37 -32.98 -8.94
C LEU A 9 10.87 -33.14 -8.63
N CYS A 10 11.26 -34.23 -7.99
CA CYS A 10 12.68 -34.55 -7.72
C CYS A 10 13.48 -34.87 -8.96
N THR A 11 12.89 -35.49 -9.98
CA THR A 11 13.57 -35.77 -11.25
C THR A 11 13.75 -34.53 -12.11
N LEU A 12 12.80 -33.59 -12.09
CA LEU A 12 12.99 -32.28 -12.79
C LEU A 12 14.12 -31.45 -12.16
N ILE A 13 14.28 -31.49 -10.83
CA ILE A 13 15.37 -30.80 -10.12
C ILE A 13 16.73 -31.42 -10.46
N TYR A 14 16.80 -32.73 -10.68
CA TYR A 14 18.06 -33.44 -11.02
C TYR A 14 18.54 -33.20 -12.44
N THR A 15 17.63 -32.98 -13.40
CA THR A 15 17.99 -32.73 -14.81
C THR A 15 18.42 -31.28 -15.07
N LEU A 16 18.07 -30.34 -14.19
CA LEU A 16 18.47 -28.92 -14.30
C LEU A 16 19.88 -28.63 -13.73
N SER A 17 20.53 -29.63 -13.09
CA SER A 17 21.82 -29.44 -12.41
C SER A 17 23.05 -29.58 -13.30
N PHE A 18 22.92 -29.87 -14.61
CA PHE A 18 24.04 -30.21 -15.50
C PHE A 18 24.27 -29.25 -16.66
N SER A 19 23.89 -28.00 -16.57
CA SER A 19 24.28 -27.00 -17.56
C SER A 19 25.25 -25.98 -16.95
N GLN A 20 26.52 -26.40 -16.77
CA GLN A 20 27.62 -25.44 -16.56
C GLN A 20 28.37 -25.29 -17.88
N GLN A 21 28.16 -24.20 -18.58
CA GLN A 21 29.01 -23.77 -19.68
C GLN A 21 30.17 -22.92 -19.17
N LYS A 22 31.38 -23.29 -19.59
CA LYS A 22 32.65 -22.61 -19.33
C LYS A 22 32.61 -21.15 -19.82
N ASN A 23 32.95 -20.21 -18.99
CA ASN A 23 33.21 -18.81 -19.35
C ASN A 23 34.58 -18.71 -20.06
N ASP A 24 34.59 -18.52 -21.36
CA ASP A 24 35.73 -17.90 -22.04
C ASP A 24 35.61 -16.36 -21.90
N LYS A 25 36.58 -15.78 -21.25
CA LYS A 25 36.76 -14.32 -21.18
C LYS A 25 37.23 -13.80 -22.52
N THR A 26 36.38 -13.27 -23.35
CA THR A 26 36.74 -12.30 -24.37
C THR A 26 36.19 -10.94 -23.94
N THR A 27 37.08 -10.05 -23.62
CA THR A 27 36.85 -8.62 -23.46
C THR A 27 36.38 -8.03 -24.78
N ASP A 28 35.08 -7.82 -24.91
CA ASP A 28 34.53 -6.93 -25.94
C ASP A 28 33.75 -5.80 -25.27
N THR A 29 34.42 -4.66 -25.24
CA THR A 29 33.99 -3.39 -24.67
C THR A 29 33.13 -2.64 -25.68
N ILE A 30 31.88 -3.01 -25.83
CA ILE A 30 30.77 -2.10 -26.18
C ILE A 30 29.55 -2.69 -25.50
N ALA A 31 29.35 -2.30 -24.24
CA ALA A 31 28.06 -2.51 -23.57
C ALA A 31 27.03 -1.64 -24.28
N GLN A 32 26.22 -2.24 -25.15
CA GLN A 32 25.03 -1.58 -25.69
C GLN A 32 24.15 -1.17 -24.51
N LYS A 33 23.92 0.14 -24.40
CA LYS A 33 23.11 0.75 -23.35
C LYS A 33 21.66 0.31 -23.53
N ILE A 34 21.24 -0.73 -22.83
CA ILE A 34 19.86 -1.18 -22.85
C ILE A 34 19.02 -0.16 -22.07
N VAL A 35 18.03 0.41 -22.71
CA VAL A 35 17.09 1.35 -22.06
C VAL A 35 16.20 0.56 -21.09
N GLN A 36 16.30 0.84 -19.82
CA GLN A 36 15.31 0.43 -18.84
C GLN A 36 14.23 1.50 -18.72
N LEU A 37 12.98 1.08 -18.66
CA LEU A 37 11.92 1.99 -18.21
C LEU A 37 12.17 2.37 -16.76
N ASP A 38 12.35 3.69 -16.50
CA ASP A 38 12.46 4.17 -15.14
C ASP A 38 11.06 4.15 -14.49
N LYS A 39 10.76 3.00 -13.92
CA LYS A 39 9.60 2.84 -13.04
C LYS A 39 9.88 3.32 -11.64
N VAL A 40 11.12 3.76 -11.41
CA VAL A 40 11.67 4.20 -10.14
C VAL A 40 12.03 5.67 -10.24
N PHE A 41 11.69 6.43 -9.22
CA PHE A 41 12.02 7.85 -9.10
C PHE A 41 13.04 8.13 -7.98
N ILE A 42 13.40 7.11 -7.19
CA ILE A 42 14.44 7.16 -6.17
C ILE A 42 15.62 6.30 -6.64
N THR A 43 16.75 6.93 -6.87
CA THR A 43 17.96 6.26 -7.39
C THR A 43 18.90 5.78 -6.28
N GLY A 44 18.64 6.20 -5.03
CA GLY A 44 19.52 5.98 -3.88
C GLY A 44 20.63 7.01 -3.76
N ASN A 45 20.63 8.06 -4.59
CA ASN A 45 21.48 9.20 -4.42
C ASN A 45 20.73 10.30 -3.66
N ALA A 46 21.03 10.44 -2.37
CA ALA A 46 20.30 11.33 -1.47
C ALA A 46 20.23 12.78 -1.95
N PHE A 47 21.18 13.24 -2.75
CA PHE A 47 21.18 14.61 -3.27
C PHE A 47 20.34 14.76 -4.55
N THR A 48 20.40 13.81 -5.47
CA THR A 48 19.68 13.88 -6.77
C THR A 48 18.25 13.37 -6.71
N ASP A 49 17.92 12.55 -5.72
CA ASP A 49 16.58 12.03 -5.51
C ASP A 49 15.56 13.14 -5.18
N PRO A 50 14.26 12.93 -5.36
CA PRO A 50 13.24 13.88 -4.89
C PRO A 50 13.40 14.21 -3.41
N VAL A 51 12.90 15.37 -2.99
CA VAL A 51 12.98 15.84 -1.60
C VAL A 51 12.12 14.95 -0.68
N LEU A 52 12.59 14.77 0.58
CA LEU A 52 11.85 14.06 1.63
C LEU A 52 11.35 12.68 1.17
N THR A 53 12.29 11.88 0.64
CA THR A 53 12.02 10.53 0.15
C THR A 53 12.63 9.47 1.06
N SER A 54 12.01 8.29 1.06
CA SER A 54 12.52 7.09 1.70
C SER A 54 12.45 5.90 0.76
N LEU A 55 13.40 4.97 0.90
CA LEU A 55 13.53 3.77 0.08
C LEU A 55 13.62 2.54 0.97
N SER A 56 12.86 1.51 0.66
CA SER A 56 12.99 0.19 1.29
C SER A 56 13.16 -0.89 0.23
N ASN A 57 14.17 -1.75 0.42
CA ASN A 57 14.55 -2.80 -0.52
C ASN A 57 15.09 -4.09 0.13
N ASP A 58 15.05 -4.21 1.45
CA ASP A 58 15.61 -5.37 2.18
C ASP A 58 14.55 -6.04 3.05
N TYR A 59 13.50 -6.57 2.40
CA TYR A 59 12.35 -7.14 3.10
C TYR A 59 12.63 -8.51 3.71
N GLN A 60 13.48 -9.31 3.08
CA GLN A 60 13.74 -10.70 3.49
C GLN A 60 14.34 -10.82 4.89
N LYS A 61 15.07 -9.78 5.32
CA LYS A 61 15.63 -9.73 6.68
C LYS A 61 14.67 -9.21 7.73
N ASN A 62 13.59 -8.56 7.30
CA ASN A 62 12.63 -7.92 8.21
C ASN A 62 11.41 -8.79 8.46
N ILE A 63 10.85 -9.35 7.39
CA ILE A 63 9.63 -10.13 7.43
C ILE A 63 9.89 -11.44 6.69
N VAL A 64 9.56 -12.56 7.31
CA VAL A 64 9.78 -13.87 6.71
C VAL A 64 8.60 -14.28 5.83
N GLN A 65 7.36 -14.03 6.27
CA GLN A 65 6.13 -14.35 5.52
C GLN A 65 5.13 -13.18 5.58
N PRO A 66 5.22 -12.18 4.69
CA PRO A 66 4.25 -11.09 4.67
C PRO A 66 2.88 -11.58 4.15
N LYS A 67 1.78 -11.15 4.79
CA LYS A 67 0.42 -11.53 4.41
C LYS A 67 -0.04 -10.78 3.16
N ASN A 68 0.27 -9.49 3.08
CA ASN A 68 0.10 -8.69 1.87
C ASN A 68 1.24 -7.66 1.75
N VAL A 69 1.23 -6.83 0.71
CA VAL A 69 2.29 -5.83 0.49
C VAL A 69 2.39 -4.81 1.64
N THR A 70 1.30 -4.55 2.36
CA THR A 70 1.31 -3.61 3.51
C THR A 70 2.22 -4.09 4.64
N ASP A 71 2.39 -5.39 4.82
CA ASP A 71 3.32 -5.93 5.83
C ASP A 71 4.78 -5.53 5.56
N LEU A 72 5.12 -5.23 4.31
CA LEU A 72 6.45 -4.73 3.97
C LEU A 72 6.72 -3.32 4.52
N PHE A 73 5.68 -2.61 4.97
CA PHE A 73 5.79 -1.27 5.56
C PHE A 73 5.99 -1.29 7.08
N ASN A 74 5.75 -2.41 7.75
CA ASN A 74 5.75 -2.52 9.23
C ASN A 74 7.05 -2.03 9.91
N ASN A 75 8.19 -2.09 9.22
CA ASN A 75 9.48 -1.63 9.74
C ASN A 75 9.94 -0.29 9.14
N LEU A 76 9.08 0.39 8.40
CA LEU A 76 9.34 1.72 7.87
C LEU A 76 8.85 2.79 8.84
N ASN A 77 9.72 3.74 9.14
CA ASN A 77 9.41 4.81 10.08
C ASN A 77 8.23 5.66 9.57
N GLY A 78 7.27 5.98 10.44
CA GLY A 78 6.07 6.74 10.11
C GLY A 78 4.91 5.93 9.52
N PHE A 79 5.11 4.61 9.26
CA PHE A 79 4.04 3.71 8.82
C PHE A 79 3.35 3.02 9.99
N SER A 80 2.07 2.77 9.80
CA SER A 80 1.21 1.89 10.59
C SER A 80 0.28 1.16 9.64
N VAL A 81 -0.43 0.15 10.11
CA VAL A 81 -1.34 -0.65 9.29
C VAL A 81 -2.75 -0.60 9.85
N ILE A 82 -3.75 -0.52 8.96
CA ILE A 82 -5.17 -0.60 9.30
C ILE A 82 -5.61 -2.02 8.94
N LYS A 83 -5.87 -2.84 9.96
CA LYS A 83 -6.14 -4.27 9.81
C LYS A 83 -7.61 -4.60 10.04
N ARG A 84 -8.23 -5.30 9.09
CA ARG A 84 -9.58 -5.87 9.17
C ARG A 84 -9.59 -7.40 9.18
N GLY A 85 -8.44 -8.00 8.88
CA GLY A 85 -8.11 -9.41 8.75
C GLY A 85 -6.75 -9.51 8.08
N ASN A 86 -6.18 -10.71 7.93
CA ASN A 86 -4.85 -10.88 7.32
C ASN A 86 -4.80 -10.53 5.84
N TYR A 87 -5.91 -10.60 5.12
CA TYR A 87 -6.01 -10.23 3.71
C TYR A 87 -6.24 -8.72 3.54
N ALA A 88 -7.18 -8.16 4.30
CA ALA A 88 -7.62 -6.77 4.22
C ALA A 88 -6.79 -5.85 5.12
N ILE A 89 -5.60 -5.46 4.66
CA ILE A 89 -4.67 -4.58 5.36
C ILE A 89 -4.33 -3.38 4.48
N ASP A 90 -4.70 -2.18 4.92
CA ASP A 90 -4.33 -0.90 4.29
C ASP A 90 -3.14 -0.26 5.00
N PRO A 91 -2.21 0.40 4.28
CA PRO A 91 -1.19 1.21 4.92
C PRO A 91 -1.76 2.54 5.41
N SER A 92 -1.24 3.00 6.54
CA SER A 92 -1.36 4.37 7.02
C SER A 92 0.03 4.98 7.10
N PHE A 93 0.23 6.14 6.51
CA PHE A 93 1.49 6.87 6.59
C PHE A 93 1.28 8.24 7.20
N ARG A 94 1.89 8.49 8.36
CA ARG A 94 1.70 9.76 9.10
C ARG A 94 0.22 10.07 9.33
N ALA A 95 -0.58 9.04 9.64
CA ALA A 95 -2.04 9.15 9.77
C ALA A 95 -2.76 9.65 8.51
N SER A 96 -2.15 9.63 7.34
CA SER A 96 -2.85 9.68 6.07
C SER A 96 -3.17 8.27 5.63
N GLN A 97 -4.39 8.04 5.15
CA GLN A 97 -4.93 6.72 4.91
C GLN A 97 -5.79 6.70 3.65
N TYR A 98 -6.03 5.51 3.13
CA TYR A 98 -6.90 5.27 1.97
C TYR A 98 -6.51 6.16 0.79
N GLU A 99 -7.47 6.86 0.18
CA GLU A 99 -7.24 7.76 -0.96
C GLU A 99 -6.51 9.06 -0.58
N GLN A 100 -6.22 9.31 0.71
CA GLN A 100 -5.27 10.34 1.10
C GLN A 100 -3.83 9.96 0.73
N LEU A 101 -3.55 8.67 0.50
CA LEU A 101 -2.28 8.17 -0.02
C LEU A 101 -2.41 7.83 -1.50
N ASN A 102 -1.46 8.30 -2.30
CA ASN A 102 -1.36 7.92 -3.71
C ASN A 102 -0.51 6.65 -3.83
N ILE A 103 -1.15 5.49 -3.73
CA ILE A 103 -0.49 4.18 -3.89
C ILE A 103 -0.55 3.77 -5.35
N GLN A 104 0.59 3.38 -5.91
CA GLN A 104 0.71 2.99 -7.29
C GLN A 104 1.75 1.89 -7.48
N TYR A 105 1.65 1.21 -8.62
CA TYR A 105 2.59 0.17 -9.03
C TYR A 105 3.44 0.63 -10.20
N ASP A 106 4.71 0.28 -10.20
CA ASP A 106 5.61 0.46 -11.34
C ASP A 106 5.51 1.85 -11.99
N GLY A 107 5.35 2.90 -11.17
CA GLY A 107 5.37 4.30 -11.60
C GLY A 107 4.07 4.81 -12.24
N GLY A 108 2.90 4.36 -11.78
CA GLY A 108 1.63 4.97 -12.17
C GLY A 108 0.44 4.02 -12.34
N THR A 109 0.65 2.71 -12.44
CA THR A 109 -0.46 1.74 -12.53
C THR A 109 -1.24 1.68 -11.22
N LYS A 110 -2.57 1.69 -11.30
CA LYS A 110 -3.48 1.59 -10.15
C LYS A 110 -4.51 0.48 -10.37
N ALA A 111 -4.93 -0.14 -9.26
CA ALA A 111 -6.06 -1.04 -9.18
C ALA A 111 -6.86 -0.66 -7.94
N MET A 112 -8.07 -0.16 -8.14
CA MET A 112 -8.90 0.31 -7.02
C MET A 112 -9.73 -0.83 -6.46
N HIS A 113 -10.00 -0.79 -5.15
CA HIS A 113 -10.85 -1.78 -4.47
C HIS A 113 -12.27 -1.78 -5.00
N ALA A 114 -12.91 -2.94 -5.08
CA ALA A 114 -14.32 -3.10 -5.43
C ALA A 114 -15.22 -3.03 -4.19
N CYS A 115 -14.80 -3.61 -3.06
CA CYS A 115 -15.58 -3.62 -1.83
C CYS A 115 -15.56 -2.25 -1.11
N PRO A 116 -16.71 -1.65 -0.73
CA PRO A 116 -16.74 -0.40 0.03
C PRO A 116 -16.10 -0.53 1.43
N ASN A 117 -16.11 -1.73 2.02
CA ASN A 117 -15.41 -2.02 3.28
C ASN A 117 -13.92 -2.31 3.11
N ARG A 118 -13.39 -2.17 1.87
CA ARG A 118 -11.98 -2.38 1.57
C ARG A 118 -11.49 -3.78 2.00
N MET A 119 -12.27 -4.81 1.67
CA MET A 119 -11.87 -6.20 1.85
C MET A 119 -10.75 -6.58 0.89
N ASP A 120 -10.66 -5.87 -0.22
CA ASP A 120 -9.74 -5.99 -1.34
C ASP A 120 -8.91 -4.69 -1.55
N PRO A 121 -8.14 -4.21 -0.54
CA PRO A 121 -7.35 -3.00 -0.71
C PRO A 121 -6.35 -3.14 -1.85
N ILE A 122 -5.92 -2.03 -2.44
CA ILE A 122 -4.97 -2.00 -3.57
C ILE A 122 -3.71 -2.87 -3.33
N THR A 123 -3.34 -3.10 -2.08
CA THR A 123 -2.17 -3.88 -1.66
C THR A 123 -2.34 -5.38 -1.73
N THR A 124 -3.56 -5.91 -1.96
CA THR A 124 -3.82 -7.35 -2.13
C THR A 124 -3.61 -7.84 -3.55
N HIS A 125 -3.64 -6.94 -4.53
CA HIS A 125 -3.56 -7.31 -5.96
C HIS A 125 -2.12 -7.51 -6.48
N ILE A 126 -1.12 -7.43 -5.60
CA ILE A 126 0.28 -7.77 -5.86
C ILE A 126 0.82 -8.59 -4.69
N ILE A 127 1.51 -9.68 -5.00
CA ILE A 127 2.14 -10.49 -3.97
C ILE A 127 3.45 -9.84 -3.48
N PRO A 128 3.71 -9.88 -2.18
CA PRO A 128 4.92 -9.28 -1.59
C PRO A 128 6.22 -9.81 -2.19
N GLU A 129 6.26 -11.08 -2.60
CA GLU A 129 7.43 -11.75 -3.14
C GLU A 129 7.88 -11.21 -4.51
N GLU A 130 7.01 -10.47 -5.22
CA GLU A 130 7.36 -9.77 -6.46
C GLU A 130 7.94 -8.38 -6.23
N VAL A 131 7.74 -7.81 -5.04
CA VAL A 131 8.21 -6.46 -4.75
C VAL A 131 9.72 -6.43 -4.68
N SER A 132 10.35 -5.60 -5.48
CA SER A 132 11.79 -5.37 -5.44
C SER A 132 12.18 -4.21 -4.53
N LYS A 133 11.36 -3.16 -4.49
CA LYS A 133 11.53 -2.01 -3.60
C LYS A 133 10.23 -1.21 -3.46
N ILE A 134 10.17 -0.42 -2.40
CA ILE A 134 9.12 0.55 -2.15
C ILE A 134 9.74 1.93 -2.12
N GLU A 135 9.20 2.85 -2.89
CA GLU A 135 9.61 4.24 -2.98
C GLU A 135 8.53 5.13 -2.37
N ILE A 136 8.94 6.01 -1.47
CA ILE A 136 8.03 6.84 -0.70
C ILE A 136 8.42 8.31 -0.84
N ILE A 137 7.47 9.18 -1.20
CA ILE A 137 7.56 10.63 -1.06
C ILE A 137 6.66 11.03 0.10
N LYS A 138 7.21 11.67 1.13
CA LYS A 138 6.63 11.76 2.48
C LYS A 138 5.52 12.82 2.65
N GLY A 139 5.02 13.41 1.60
CA GLY A 139 3.96 14.45 1.65
C GLY A 139 3.63 14.97 0.25
N PRO A 140 2.89 16.08 0.13
CA PRO A 140 2.52 16.68 -1.17
C PRO A 140 3.66 17.43 -1.84
N TYR A 141 4.84 16.78 -1.98
CA TYR A 141 6.09 17.42 -2.43
C TYR A 141 6.44 17.11 -3.88
N THR A 142 5.51 16.53 -4.63
CA THR A 142 5.62 16.33 -6.07
C THR A 142 4.24 16.43 -6.70
N VAL A 143 4.20 16.87 -7.95
CA VAL A 143 2.97 16.97 -8.76
C VAL A 143 2.97 15.99 -9.93
N ARG A 144 4.06 15.22 -10.09
CA ARG A 144 4.29 14.35 -11.25
C ARG A 144 3.57 13.01 -11.18
N TYR A 145 3.19 12.55 -10.01
CA TYR A 145 2.71 11.17 -9.81
C TYR A 145 1.21 11.08 -9.51
N GLY A 146 0.43 12.02 -10.06
CA GLY A 146 -1.00 12.19 -9.79
C GLY A 146 -1.26 13.19 -8.64
N ALA A 147 -2.52 13.41 -8.31
CA ALA A 147 -2.89 14.20 -7.16
C ALA A 147 -2.27 13.60 -5.89
N THR A 148 -1.53 14.41 -5.15
CA THR A 148 -0.78 13.97 -3.97
C THR A 148 -1.23 14.76 -2.75
N PHE A 149 -1.85 14.08 -1.79
CA PHE A 149 -2.37 14.70 -0.57
C PHE A 149 -1.51 14.37 0.67
N GLY A 150 -1.37 13.09 1.02
CA GLY A 150 -0.62 12.62 2.18
C GLY A 150 0.76 12.04 1.84
N GLY A 151 1.01 11.75 0.57
CA GLY A 151 2.25 11.17 0.07
C GLY A 151 2.04 10.24 -1.12
N VAL A 152 3.15 9.84 -1.75
CA VAL A 152 3.17 8.86 -2.84
C VAL A 152 3.90 7.60 -2.38
N ILE A 153 3.30 6.45 -2.60
CA ILE A 153 3.90 5.14 -2.38
C ILE A 153 3.95 4.41 -3.72
N ASN A 154 5.14 4.21 -4.25
CA ASN A 154 5.35 3.46 -5.48
C ASN A 154 5.93 2.08 -5.16
N ILE A 155 5.14 1.04 -5.39
CA ILE A 155 5.53 -0.36 -5.22
C ILE A 155 6.15 -0.83 -6.52
N VAL A 156 7.45 -1.04 -6.52
CA VAL A 156 8.22 -1.44 -7.70
C VAL A 156 8.37 -2.95 -7.73
N THR A 157 7.82 -3.59 -8.77
CA THR A 157 7.98 -5.03 -8.98
C THR A 157 9.33 -5.36 -9.59
N ALA A 158 9.76 -6.62 -9.45
CA ALA A 158 11.04 -7.08 -9.95
C ALA A 158 11.21 -6.79 -11.46
N LYS A 159 12.40 -6.33 -11.81
CA LYS A 159 12.82 -6.04 -13.18
C LYS A 159 13.85 -7.07 -13.63
N PRO A 160 13.85 -7.42 -14.92
CA PRO A 160 14.95 -8.22 -15.45
C PRO A 160 16.27 -7.46 -15.31
N ASN A 161 17.33 -8.18 -14.97
CA ASN A 161 18.67 -7.61 -14.94
C ASN A 161 19.21 -7.53 -16.37
N VAL A 162 19.07 -6.37 -16.99
CA VAL A 162 19.38 -6.16 -18.41
C VAL A 162 20.88 -6.31 -18.73
N GLY A 163 21.74 -6.23 -17.71
CA GLY A 163 23.18 -6.47 -17.83
C GLY A 163 23.58 -7.95 -17.84
N ASP A 164 22.64 -8.83 -17.49
CA ASP A 164 22.87 -10.28 -17.33
C ASP A 164 21.97 -11.05 -18.29
N THR A 165 22.46 -11.18 -19.54
CA THR A 165 21.71 -11.88 -20.58
C THR A 165 21.74 -13.38 -20.34
N GLY A 166 20.61 -14.06 -20.59
CA GLY A 166 20.46 -15.48 -20.38
C GLY A 166 19.11 -15.86 -19.79
N PHE A 167 19.03 -17.09 -19.33
CA PHE A 167 17.88 -17.61 -18.61
C PHE A 167 18.19 -17.59 -17.11
N HIS A 168 17.26 -17.03 -16.34
CA HIS A 168 17.36 -16.91 -14.89
C HIS A 168 16.06 -17.37 -14.24
N GLY A 169 16.15 -17.78 -13.00
CA GLY A 169 14.98 -18.13 -12.22
C GLY A 169 15.16 -17.88 -10.74
N LYS A 170 14.03 -17.78 -10.05
CA LYS A 170 13.94 -17.65 -8.61
C LYS A 170 12.83 -18.56 -8.11
N VAL A 171 13.14 -19.44 -7.17
CA VAL A 171 12.17 -20.21 -6.39
C VAL A 171 12.26 -19.76 -4.96
N SER A 172 11.13 -19.45 -4.35
CA SER A 172 11.05 -19.14 -2.93
C SER A 172 9.88 -19.88 -2.28
N GLY A 173 10.00 -20.13 -0.99
CA GLY A 173 8.95 -20.74 -0.20
C GLY A 173 9.15 -20.43 1.27
N GLY A 174 8.06 -20.48 2.02
CA GLY A 174 8.08 -20.23 3.44
C GLY A 174 6.92 -20.92 4.15
N TYR A 175 7.09 -21.03 5.47
CA TYR A 175 6.12 -21.64 6.38
C TYR A 175 6.04 -20.85 7.67
N GLU A 176 4.84 -20.73 8.22
CA GLU A 176 4.56 -20.18 9.55
C GLU A 176 3.87 -21.22 10.42
N SER A 177 4.34 -21.37 11.66
CA SER A 177 3.77 -22.34 12.61
C SER A 177 2.41 -21.90 13.16
N ASN A 178 2.25 -20.61 13.43
CA ASN A 178 1.00 -20.05 13.93
C ASN A 178 0.08 -19.76 12.75
N GLY A 179 -1.03 -20.51 12.65
CA GLY A 179 -1.92 -20.54 11.49
C GLY A 179 -1.54 -21.59 10.44
N ASN A 180 -0.45 -22.38 10.67
CA ASN A 180 -0.03 -23.45 9.75
C ASN A 180 -0.01 -23.02 8.27
N SER A 181 0.60 -21.87 8.03
CA SER A 181 0.52 -21.16 6.75
C SER A 181 1.74 -21.41 5.87
N TYR A 182 1.58 -21.37 4.55
CA TYR A 182 2.69 -21.52 3.63
C TYR A 182 2.54 -20.66 2.38
N VAL A 183 3.70 -20.27 1.83
CA VAL A 183 3.81 -19.53 0.59
C VAL A 183 4.83 -20.20 -0.33
N THR A 184 4.55 -20.15 -1.63
CA THR A 184 5.49 -20.59 -2.66
C THR A 184 5.44 -19.64 -3.84
N MET A 185 6.59 -19.42 -4.49
CA MET A 185 6.69 -18.60 -5.69
C MET A 185 7.75 -19.14 -6.63
N LEU A 186 7.45 -19.14 -7.90
CA LEU A 186 8.37 -19.35 -9.02
C LEU A 186 8.39 -18.10 -9.89
N GLU A 187 9.58 -17.62 -10.23
CA GLU A 187 9.83 -16.59 -11.23
C GLU A 187 10.85 -17.10 -12.23
N LEU A 188 10.54 -16.92 -13.50
CA LEU A 188 11.42 -17.28 -14.63
C LEU A 188 11.64 -16.05 -15.49
N GLN A 189 12.87 -15.84 -15.94
CA GLN A 189 13.25 -14.71 -16.77
C GLN A 189 14.10 -15.18 -17.95
N GLN A 190 13.76 -14.67 -19.12
CA GLN A 190 14.63 -14.74 -20.31
C GLN A 190 15.06 -13.32 -20.67
N VAL A 191 16.35 -13.05 -20.66
CA VAL A 191 16.89 -11.71 -20.95
C VAL A 191 17.80 -11.80 -22.17
N THR A 192 17.56 -10.94 -23.16
CA THR A 192 18.41 -10.73 -24.33
C THR A 192 18.72 -9.25 -24.49
N LYS A 193 19.56 -8.91 -25.46
CA LYS A 193 19.83 -7.50 -25.79
C LYS A 193 18.60 -6.75 -26.33
N THR A 194 17.71 -7.47 -27.00
CA THR A 194 16.56 -6.88 -27.72
C THR A 194 15.27 -7.00 -26.93
N TYR A 195 15.07 -8.11 -26.21
CA TYR A 195 13.84 -8.34 -25.45
C TYR A 195 14.13 -9.00 -24.11
N ASP A 196 13.21 -8.86 -23.21
CA ASP A 196 13.13 -9.61 -21.97
C ASP A 196 11.69 -10.10 -21.73
N LEU A 197 11.61 -11.27 -21.09
CA LEU A 197 10.37 -11.90 -20.71
C LEU A 197 10.49 -12.36 -19.26
N VAL A 198 9.55 -11.97 -18.39
CA VAL A 198 9.47 -12.40 -16.99
C VAL A 198 8.10 -13.01 -16.76
N GLY A 199 8.08 -14.26 -16.31
CA GLY A 199 6.85 -14.92 -15.86
C GLY A 199 6.97 -15.29 -14.39
N ASN A 200 5.90 -15.13 -13.64
CA ASN A 200 5.82 -15.55 -12.25
C ASN A 200 4.50 -16.25 -11.94
N VAL A 201 4.55 -17.12 -10.93
CA VAL A 201 3.38 -17.74 -10.32
C VAL A 201 3.63 -17.90 -8.83
N GLY A 202 2.64 -17.51 -8.03
CA GLY A 202 2.65 -17.63 -6.58
C GLY A 202 1.41 -18.35 -6.07
N TYR A 203 1.57 -19.08 -4.98
CA TYR A 203 0.47 -19.66 -4.22
C TYR A 203 0.69 -19.41 -2.74
N ARG A 204 -0.36 -19.01 -2.05
CA ARG A 204 -0.35 -18.62 -0.64
C ARG A 204 -1.58 -19.21 0.05
N ASP A 205 -1.36 -19.82 1.20
CA ASP A 205 -2.39 -20.43 2.04
C ASP A 205 -2.12 -20.08 3.49
N PHE A 206 -2.92 -19.21 4.04
CA PHE A 206 -2.82 -18.74 5.42
C PHE A 206 -4.02 -19.24 6.22
N GLY A 207 -3.77 -19.94 7.31
CA GLY A 207 -4.80 -20.37 8.25
C GLY A 207 -5.19 -19.26 9.23
N ASN A 208 -6.18 -19.55 10.07
CA ASN A 208 -6.47 -18.73 11.25
C ASN A 208 -5.26 -18.73 12.18
N TYR A 209 -4.97 -17.61 12.79
CA TYR A 209 -3.89 -17.55 13.78
C TYR A 209 -4.44 -17.56 15.22
N GLU A 210 -3.59 -17.93 16.16
CA GLU A 210 -3.84 -17.78 17.58
C GLU A 210 -3.12 -16.53 18.11
N ASP A 211 -3.79 -15.76 18.97
CA ASP A 211 -3.17 -14.66 19.69
C ASP A 211 -2.33 -15.16 20.89
N GLY A 212 -1.70 -14.26 21.64
CA GLY A 212 -0.87 -14.64 22.78
C GLY A 212 -1.65 -15.29 23.96
N SER A 213 -2.97 -15.23 23.95
CA SER A 213 -3.86 -15.92 24.88
C SER A 213 -4.38 -17.25 24.34
N GLN A 214 -3.87 -17.70 23.17
CA GLN A 214 -4.28 -18.92 22.47
C GLN A 214 -5.74 -18.88 21.99
N ILE A 215 -6.24 -17.68 21.69
CA ILE A 215 -7.55 -17.49 21.09
C ILE A 215 -7.37 -17.50 19.57
N GLU A 216 -8.10 -18.39 18.88
CA GLU A 216 -8.09 -18.47 17.42
C GLU A 216 -8.83 -17.30 16.79
N ILE A 217 -8.16 -16.57 15.90
CA ILE A 217 -8.69 -15.39 15.21
C ILE A 217 -9.04 -15.77 13.76
N PRO A 218 -10.30 -15.58 13.34
CA PRO A 218 -10.73 -15.82 11.96
C PRO A 218 -10.00 -14.89 10.97
N SER A 219 -9.06 -15.43 10.22
CA SER A 219 -8.14 -14.63 9.38
C SER A 219 -7.54 -15.40 8.22
N SER A 220 -8.03 -16.63 7.98
CA SER A 220 -7.55 -17.48 6.90
C SER A 220 -7.85 -16.88 5.52
N PHE A 221 -7.00 -17.21 4.56
CA PHE A 221 -7.22 -16.92 3.14
C PHE A 221 -6.32 -17.78 2.26
N ARG A 222 -6.72 -17.96 1.00
CA ARG A 222 -5.87 -18.51 -0.05
C ARG A 222 -5.74 -17.53 -1.20
N SER A 223 -4.56 -17.43 -1.82
CA SER A 223 -4.42 -16.70 -3.08
C SER A 223 -3.57 -17.47 -4.08
N THR A 224 -3.92 -17.28 -5.34
CA THR A 224 -3.12 -17.72 -6.49
C THR A 224 -2.89 -16.51 -7.39
N ASP A 225 -1.64 -16.24 -7.69
CA ASP A 225 -1.22 -15.05 -8.42
C ASP A 225 -0.31 -15.46 -9.57
N TYR A 226 -0.46 -14.83 -10.72
CA TYR A 226 0.48 -14.99 -11.83
C TYR A 226 0.61 -13.72 -12.65
N GLY A 227 1.76 -13.56 -13.27
CA GLY A 227 2.06 -12.39 -14.07
C GLY A 227 2.99 -12.70 -15.22
N LEU A 228 2.89 -11.89 -16.27
CA LEU A 228 3.75 -11.93 -17.44
C LEU A 228 4.15 -10.50 -17.80
N LYS A 229 5.46 -10.27 -17.87
CA LYS A 229 6.04 -8.98 -18.27
C LYS A 229 6.92 -9.22 -19.50
N PHE A 230 6.63 -8.49 -20.57
CA PHE A 230 7.39 -8.52 -21.82
C PHE A 230 7.92 -7.13 -22.14
N GLY A 231 9.23 -7.01 -22.35
CA GLY A 231 9.88 -5.77 -22.75
C GLY A 231 10.62 -5.95 -24.07
N TYR A 232 10.55 -4.93 -24.94
CA TYR A 232 11.22 -4.91 -26.23
C TYR A 232 11.91 -3.57 -26.47
N ASN A 233 13.20 -3.63 -26.84
CA ASN A 233 14.00 -2.47 -27.21
C ASN A 233 14.02 -2.34 -28.72
N PHE A 234 13.35 -1.34 -29.29
CA PHE A 234 13.41 -1.02 -30.73
C PHE A 234 14.80 -0.52 -31.11
N THR A 235 15.37 0.32 -30.22
CA THR A 235 16.71 0.87 -30.32
C THR A 235 17.32 0.92 -28.92
N GLU A 236 18.55 1.38 -28.79
CA GLU A 236 19.20 1.64 -27.50
C GLU A 236 18.48 2.69 -26.65
N ASN A 237 17.66 3.55 -27.29
CA ASN A 237 16.97 4.66 -26.64
C ASN A 237 15.45 4.54 -26.66
N GLN A 238 14.90 3.47 -27.24
CA GLN A 238 13.46 3.28 -27.36
C GLN A 238 13.05 1.89 -26.86
N ARG A 239 12.12 1.86 -25.92
CA ARG A 239 11.60 0.64 -25.33
C ARG A 239 10.09 0.69 -25.16
N ILE A 240 9.44 -0.45 -25.43
CA ILE A 240 8.06 -0.73 -25.02
C ILE A 240 8.08 -1.87 -24.00
N GLN A 241 7.13 -1.86 -23.07
CA GLN A 241 6.93 -2.95 -22.12
C GLN A 241 5.44 -3.13 -21.84
N ALA A 242 4.99 -4.38 -21.94
CA ALA A 242 3.66 -4.81 -21.48
C ALA A 242 3.80 -5.61 -20.18
N HIS A 243 2.86 -5.45 -19.28
CA HIS A 243 2.76 -6.22 -18.05
C HIS A 243 1.31 -6.61 -17.82
N TRP A 244 1.03 -7.91 -17.76
CA TRP A 244 -0.26 -8.49 -17.43
C TRP A 244 -0.14 -9.29 -16.12
N ARG A 245 -1.17 -9.20 -15.29
CA ARG A 245 -1.23 -9.82 -13.98
C ARG A 245 -2.65 -10.25 -13.65
N GLN A 246 -2.75 -11.37 -12.93
CA GLN A 246 -3.98 -11.90 -12.35
C GLN A 246 -3.74 -12.26 -10.89
N SER A 247 -4.72 -11.98 -10.03
CA SER A 247 -4.74 -12.40 -8.63
C SER A 247 -6.12 -12.98 -8.29
N PHE A 248 -6.14 -14.04 -7.49
CA PHE A 248 -7.36 -14.77 -7.11
C PHE A 248 -7.32 -15.06 -5.61
N GLY A 249 -8.03 -14.24 -4.82
CA GLY A 249 -8.32 -14.48 -3.41
C GLY A 249 -9.50 -15.44 -3.24
N ARG A 250 -9.44 -16.33 -2.25
CA ARG A 250 -10.48 -17.33 -1.97
C ARG A 250 -10.61 -17.58 -0.48
N ASP A 251 -11.84 -17.83 -0.05
CA ASP A 251 -12.17 -18.27 1.32
C ASP A 251 -11.55 -17.34 2.39
N VAL A 252 -11.73 -16.04 2.20
CA VAL A 252 -11.06 -15.03 3.03
C VAL A 252 -11.93 -14.67 4.23
N LEU A 253 -11.42 -14.91 5.44
CA LEU A 253 -12.09 -14.52 6.68
C LEU A 253 -11.61 -13.15 7.16
N HIS A 254 -12.56 -12.29 7.53
CA HIS A 254 -12.31 -10.93 8.00
C HIS A 254 -12.85 -10.72 9.41
N ALA A 255 -12.01 -10.86 10.43
CA ALA A 255 -12.42 -10.71 11.82
C ALA A 255 -13.07 -9.35 12.15
N GLY A 256 -12.61 -8.26 11.50
CA GLY A 256 -13.09 -6.90 11.73
C GLY A 256 -14.22 -6.43 10.82
N LEU A 257 -14.82 -7.31 10.01
CA LEU A 257 -15.86 -6.94 9.06
C LEU A 257 -17.12 -7.79 9.23
N PRO A 258 -18.30 -7.30 8.85
CA PRO A 258 -19.57 -8.01 9.05
C PRO A 258 -19.78 -9.22 8.12
N MET A 259 -18.95 -9.35 7.09
CA MET A 259 -19.02 -10.38 6.05
C MET A 259 -17.61 -10.90 5.75
N ASP A 260 -17.54 -12.02 5.04
CA ASP A 260 -16.33 -12.64 4.53
C ASP A 260 -16.26 -12.57 3.01
N THR A 261 -15.07 -12.69 2.42
CA THR A 261 -14.89 -12.73 0.97
C THR A 261 -14.91 -14.17 0.48
N GLU A 262 -15.85 -14.50 -0.39
CA GLU A 262 -15.89 -15.80 -1.07
C GLU A 262 -14.83 -15.83 -2.18
N TYR A 263 -14.81 -14.80 -3.02
CA TYR A 263 -13.75 -14.60 -4.00
C TYR A 263 -13.41 -13.12 -4.21
N ASP A 264 -12.15 -12.89 -4.56
CA ASP A 264 -11.59 -11.61 -4.98
C ASP A 264 -10.70 -11.87 -6.20
N ASN A 265 -11.15 -11.43 -7.37
CA ASN A 265 -10.44 -11.62 -8.63
C ASN A 265 -9.96 -10.28 -9.16
N SER A 266 -8.69 -10.15 -9.47
CA SER A 266 -8.18 -8.94 -10.11
C SER A 266 -7.39 -9.23 -11.37
N SER A 267 -7.54 -8.36 -12.36
CA SER A 267 -6.80 -8.36 -13.62
C SER A 267 -6.19 -6.99 -13.83
N ILE A 268 -4.88 -6.92 -14.04
CA ILE A 268 -4.16 -5.66 -14.26
C ILE A 268 -3.33 -5.80 -15.52
N LEU A 269 -3.51 -4.85 -16.45
CA LEU A 269 -2.73 -4.73 -17.68
C LEU A 269 -2.08 -3.35 -17.71
N SER A 270 -0.79 -3.26 -18.03
CA SER A 270 -0.14 -1.97 -18.30
C SER A 270 0.76 -2.05 -19.53
N LEU A 271 0.84 -0.94 -20.24
CA LEU A 271 1.71 -0.72 -21.39
C LEU A 271 2.53 0.54 -21.13
N ASP A 272 3.84 0.40 -21.19
CA ASP A 272 4.79 1.49 -20.98
C ASP A 272 5.62 1.70 -22.24
N TYR A 273 5.83 2.96 -22.63
CA TYR A 273 6.75 3.34 -23.69
C TYR A 273 7.73 4.39 -23.19
N LYS A 274 8.99 4.27 -23.57
CA LYS A 274 10.03 5.24 -23.25
C LYS A 274 10.91 5.50 -24.45
N TRP A 275 11.15 6.79 -24.73
CA TRP A 275 12.11 7.27 -25.70
C TRP A 275 13.04 8.27 -25.04
N MET A 276 14.34 8.03 -25.07
CA MET A 276 15.39 8.83 -24.43
C MET A 276 16.32 9.45 -25.48
N ASP A 277 17.09 10.45 -25.05
CA ASP A 277 18.13 11.11 -25.84
C ASP A 277 17.59 11.65 -27.18
N ILE A 278 16.39 12.21 -27.18
CA ILE A 278 15.66 12.66 -28.37
C ILE A 278 16.36 13.86 -29.03
N GLY A 279 16.81 14.82 -28.20
CA GLY A 279 17.42 16.05 -28.70
C GLY A 279 18.15 16.82 -27.61
N THR A 280 18.53 18.04 -27.91
CA THR A 280 19.29 18.90 -27.00
C THR A 280 18.43 19.43 -25.86
N ILE A 281 17.18 19.77 -26.12
CA ILE A 281 16.24 20.34 -25.15
C ILE A 281 15.25 19.28 -24.66
N LEU A 282 14.53 18.61 -25.53
CA LEU A 282 13.67 17.48 -25.17
C LEU A 282 14.53 16.23 -25.00
N LYS A 283 14.64 15.74 -23.76
CA LYS A 283 15.51 14.61 -23.40
C LYS A 283 14.80 13.27 -23.44
N ALA A 284 13.55 13.23 -22.99
CA ALA A 284 12.79 11.98 -22.99
C ALA A 284 11.30 12.20 -23.09
N ILE A 285 10.63 11.20 -23.64
CA ILE A 285 9.17 11.01 -23.61
C ILE A 285 8.91 9.68 -22.91
N THR A 286 8.03 9.70 -21.94
CA THR A 286 7.52 8.49 -21.29
C THR A 286 6.00 8.48 -21.41
N ALA A 287 5.45 7.35 -21.81
CA ALA A 287 4.00 7.15 -21.86
C ALA A 287 3.64 5.85 -21.14
N LYS A 288 2.54 5.85 -20.45
CA LYS A 288 1.94 4.72 -19.76
C LYS A 288 0.45 4.68 -20.05
N ALA A 289 -0.08 3.49 -20.31
CA ALA A 289 -1.51 3.21 -20.27
C ALA A 289 -1.73 1.98 -19.38
N TYR A 290 -2.83 1.92 -18.65
CA TYR A 290 -3.17 0.77 -17.84
C TYR A 290 -4.68 0.58 -17.73
N TYR A 291 -5.05 -0.66 -17.49
CA TYR A 291 -6.41 -1.11 -17.20
C TYR A 291 -6.36 -2.06 -16.03
N SER A 292 -7.29 -1.95 -15.09
CA SER A 292 -7.52 -2.94 -14.07
C SER A 292 -9.01 -3.19 -13.88
N TYR A 293 -9.33 -4.45 -13.56
CA TYR A 293 -10.67 -4.89 -13.22
C TYR A 293 -10.61 -5.75 -11.98
N VAL A 294 -11.46 -5.47 -11.00
CA VAL A 294 -11.60 -6.23 -9.76
C VAL A 294 -13.05 -6.68 -9.65
N ASP A 295 -13.26 -7.99 -9.43
CA ASP A 295 -14.55 -8.63 -9.23
C ASP A 295 -14.55 -9.32 -7.87
N HIS A 296 -15.46 -8.93 -6.98
CA HIS A 296 -15.44 -9.27 -5.58
C HIS A 296 -16.81 -9.72 -5.09
N LEU A 297 -16.87 -10.90 -4.44
CA LEU A 297 -18.07 -11.42 -3.80
C LEU A 297 -17.84 -11.58 -2.30
N MET A 298 -18.73 -10.99 -1.52
CA MET A 298 -18.76 -11.13 -0.07
C MET A 298 -20.09 -11.69 0.41
N THR A 299 -20.03 -12.55 1.45
CA THR A 299 -21.20 -13.18 2.07
C THR A 299 -21.10 -13.14 3.60
N ASN A 300 -22.24 -13.30 4.28
CA ASN A 300 -22.26 -13.49 5.72
C ASN A 300 -22.59 -14.93 6.14
N ASP A 301 -22.39 -15.89 5.27
CA ASP A 301 -22.84 -17.29 5.47
C ASP A 301 -22.22 -17.92 6.73
N LEU A 302 -21.00 -17.51 7.09
CA LEU A 302 -20.28 -17.98 8.27
C LEU A 302 -20.49 -17.09 9.51
N ARG A 303 -21.41 -16.13 9.45
CA ARG A 303 -21.66 -15.15 10.51
C ARG A 303 -22.94 -15.43 11.29
N PRO A 304 -23.00 -15.06 12.58
CA PRO A 304 -24.22 -15.21 13.39
C PRO A 304 -25.45 -14.54 12.77
N SER A 305 -25.26 -13.42 12.09
CA SER A 305 -26.33 -12.67 11.41
C SER A 305 -27.02 -13.46 10.30
N PHE A 306 -26.37 -14.48 9.73
CA PHE A 306 -26.94 -15.34 8.69
C PHE A 306 -28.21 -16.07 9.14
N MET A 307 -28.32 -16.39 10.43
CA MET A 307 -29.51 -17.01 10.99
C MET A 307 -30.74 -16.10 10.91
N MET A 308 -30.54 -14.78 10.91
CA MET A 308 -31.60 -13.78 10.79
C MET A 308 -31.80 -13.32 9.34
N SER A 309 -30.69 -13.12 8.62
CA SER A 309 -30.68 -12.66 7.24
C SER A 309 -29.40 -13.11 6.55
N GLY A 310 -29.50 -13.95 5.54
CA GLY A 310 -28.41 -14.20 4.61
C GLY A 310 -28.17 -12.96 3.75
N ALA A 311 -26.92 -12.59 3.53
CA ALA A 311 -26.53 -11.47 2.68
C ALA A 311 -25.39 -11.88 1.75
N SER A 312 -25.50 -11.52 0.47
CA SER A 312 -24.49 -11.70 -0.56
C SER A 312 -24.34 -10.40 -1.33
N SER A 313 -23.10 -9.91 -1.50
CA SER A 313 -22.85 -8.68 -2.25
C SER A 313 -21.81 -8.96 -3.33
N ALA A 314 -22.22 -8.84 -4.58
CA ALA A 314 -21.36 -8.89 -5.75
C ALA A 314 -21.09 -7.46 -6.21
N VAL A 315 -19.81 -7.09 -6.26
CA VAL A 315 -19.37 -5.73 -6.58
C VAL A 315 -18.14 -5.79 -7.48
N ASP A 316 -18.01 -4.81 -8.35
CA ASP A 316 -16.86 -4.69 -9.23
C ASP A 316 -16.27 -3.26 -9.27
N ALA A 317 -15.02 -3.18 -9.70
CA ALA A 317 -14.33 -1.92 -9.93
C ALA A 317 -13.51 -1.99 -11.21
N THR A 318 -13.73 -1.04 -12.11
CA THR A 318 -12.91 -0.83 -13.30
C THR A 318 -12.05 0.42 -13.11
N THR A 319 -10.76 0.32 -13.41
CA THR A 319 -9.87 1.48 -13.44
C THR A 319 -9.12 1.51 -14.77
N LEU A 320 -9.27 2.60 -15.50
CA LEU A 320 -8.52 2.89 -16.73
C LEU A 320 -7.69 4.14 -16.51
N GLY A 321 -6.44 4.14 -16.95
CA GLY A 321 -5.64 5.34 -16.81
C GLY A 321 -4.47 5.40 -17.77
N GLY A 322 -3.84 6.56 -17.80
CA GLY A 322 -2.69 6.81 -18.64
C GLY A 322 -1.92 8.04 -18.23
N LYS A 323 -0.68 8.11 -18.64
CA LYS A 323 0.21 9.23 -18.38
C LYS A 323 1.11 9.47 -19.58
N LEU A 324 1.29 10.72 -19.95
CA LEU A 324 2.34 11.18 -20.86
C LEU A 324 3.20 12.20 -20.13
N GLU A 325 4.51 11.95 -20.04
CA GLU A 325 5.46 12.86 -19.41
C GLU A 325 6.59 13.18 -20.38
N LEU A 326 6.92 14.45 -20.48
CA LEU A 326 8.00 15.02 -21.26
C LEU A 326 9.08 15.53 -20.31
N ASN A 327 10.34 15.14 -20.54
CA ASN A 327 11.50 15.61 -19.80
C ASN A 327 12.30 16.58 -20.65
N TRP A 328 12.38 17.83 -20.21
CA TRP A 328 13.06 18.92 -20.87
C TRP A 328 14.32 19.31 -20.10
N LYS A 329 15.36 19.64 -20.81
CA LYS A 329 16.59 20.23 -20.28
C LYS A 329 16.94 21.51 -21.03
N PRO A 330 16.17 22.63 -20.81
CA PRO A 330 16.38 23.88 -21.54
C PRO A 330 17.72 24.54 -21.18
N LEU A 331 18.24 24.28 -20.00
CA LEU A 331 19.56 24.75 -19.53
C LEU A 331 20.28 23.59 -18.82
N ASP A 332 21.60 23.62 -18.76
CA ASP A 332 22.38 22.57 -18.09
C ASP A 332 21.98 22.32 -16.62
N LYS A 333 21.58 23.38 -15.94
CA LYS A 333 21.18 23.35 -14.52
C LYS A 333 19.68 23.26 -14.29
N LEU A 334 18.88 23.23 -15.36
CA LEU A 334 17.41 23.22 -15.26
C LEU A 334 16.83 22.01 -15.99
N THR A 335 16.14 21.17 -15.24
CA THR A 335 15.31 20.08 -15.78
C THR A 335 13.84 20.40 -15.51
N VAL A 336 13.00 20.27 -16.52
CA VAL A 336 11.54 20.48 -16.42
C VAL A 336 10.83 19.20 -16.83
N PHE A 337 9.89 18.78 -16.03
CA PHE A 337 8.94 17.71 -16.37
C PHE A 337 7.59 18.34 -16.62
N SER A 338 6.93 18.00 -17.70
CA SER A 338 5.57 18.43 -17.98
C SER A 338 4.76 17.25 -18.53
N GLY A 339 3.49 17.23 -18.27
CA GLY A 339 2.70 16.11 -18.76
C GLY A 339 1.22 16.21 -18.43
N ILE A 340 0.55 15.16 -18.85
CA ILE A 340 -0.86 14.89 -18.58
C ILE A 340 -1.00 13.49 -18.03
N ASP A 341 -1.88 13.30 -17.08
CA ASP A 341 -2.38 12.00 -16.67
C ASP A 341 -3.91 11.97 -16.68
N LEU A 342 -4.43 10.76 -16.89
CA LEU A 342 -5.84 10.47 -17.03
C LEU A 342 -6.18 9.30 -16.12
N MET A 343 -7.31 9.38 -15.45
CA MET A 343 -7.83 8.27 -14.63
C MET A 343 -9.35 8.24 -14.69
N HIS A 344 -9.89 7.07 -15.01
CA HIS A 344 -11.30 6.76 -14.93
C HIS A 344 -11.48 5.61 -13.93
N ILE A 345 -12.34 5.78 -12.96
CA ILE A 345 -12.72 4.76 -11.98
C ILE A 345 -14.24 4.61 -12.07
N ALA A 346 -14.72 3.40 -12.34
CA ALA A 346 -16.14 3.06 -12.28
C ALA A 346 -16.36 1.91 -11.32
N ARG A 347 -17.47 1.92 -10.60
CA ARG A 347 -17.87 0.87 -9.68
C ARG A 347 -19.36 0.60 -9.79
N ASP A 348 -19.70 -0.69 -9.80
CA ASP A 348 -21.09 -1.14 -9.75
C ASP A 348 -21.23 -2.35 -8.83
N GLY A 349 -22.46 -2.71 -8.52
CA GLY A 349 -22.81 -3.89 -7.77
C GLY A 349 -23.90 -3.71 -6.74
N GLY A 350 -24.48 -4.85 -6.35
CA GLY A 350 -25.63 -4.91 -5.46
C GLY A 350 -25.40 -5.87 -4.29
N ARG A 351 -26.36 -5.83 -3.37
CA ARG A 351 -26.45 -6.74 -2.25
C ARG A 351 -27.84 -7.39 -2.22
N ASP A 352 -27.86 -8.70 -2.28
CA ASP A 352 -29.06 -9.50 -2.05
C ASP A 352 -29.13 -9.91 -0.58
N ARG A 353 -30.31 -9.70 0.03
CA ARG A 353 -30.58 -10.08 1.42
C ARG A 353 -31.80 -10.98 1.52
N THR A 354 -31.61 -12.18 2.01
CA THR A 354 -32.68 -13.16 2.28
C THR A 354 -33.05 -13.08 3.76
N VAL A 355 -34.03 -12.24 4.08
CA VAL A 355 -34.50 -12.00 5.45
C VAL A 355 -35.37 -13.20 5.91
N LYS A 356 -34.91 -13.86 6.97
CA LYS A 356 -35.52 -15.06 7.57
C LYS A 356 -36.33 -14.71 8.83
N VAL A 357 -35.87 -13.67 9.57
CA VAL A 357 -36.51 -13.20 10.81
C VAL A 357 -36.81 -11.71 10.67
N MET A 358 -38.05 -11.31 10.94
CA MET A 358 -38.45 -9.89 10.92
C MET A 358 -39.19 -9.53 12.21
N ASN A 359 -38.76 -8.46 12.88
CA ASN A 359 -39.31 -8.04 14.18
C ASN A 359 -39.35 -9.18 15.24
N GLY A 360 -38.33 -10.05 15.25
CA GLY A 360 -38.24 -11.19 16.16
C GLY A 360 -39.13 -12.39 15.79
N ILE A 361 -39.82 -12.33 14.66
CA ILE A 361 -40.70 -13.40 14.17
C ILE A 361 -40.01 -14.09 12.98
N THR A 362 -39.84 -15.41 13.07
CA THR A 362 -39.39 -16.24 11.95
C THR A 362 -40.46 -16.25 10.85
N LEU A 363 -40.04 -15.85 9.65
CA LEU A 363 -40.95 -15.81 8.50
C LEU A 363 -41.24 -17.24 7.97
N PRO A 364 -42.50 -17.58 7.64
CA PRO A 364 -42.80 -18.87 7.02
C PRO A 364 -42.06 -19.10 5.70
N THR A 365 -41.85 -18.03 4.95
CA THR A 365 -41.02 -17.98 3.72
C THR A 365 -40.08 -16.79 3.82
N PRO A 366 -38.76 -16.99 3.69
CA PRO A 366 -37.80 -15.89 3.67
C PRO A 366 -38.11 -14.89 2.55
N ARG A 367 -37.83 -13.62 2.79
CA ARG A 367 -38.04 -12.53 1.82
C ARG A 367 -36.72 -12.07 1.23
N LEU A 368 -36.68 -11.98 -0.09
CA LEU A 368 -35.55 -11.42 -0.82
C LEU A 368 -35.71 -9.90 -0.94
N PHE A 369 -34.64 -9.18 -0.64
CA PHE A 369 -34.46 -7.74 -0.88
C PHE A 369 -33.16 -7.55 -1.62
N THR A 370 -33.15 -6.66 -2.60
CA THR A 370 -31.93 -6.24 -3.34
C THR A 370 -31.69 -4.77 -3.09
N ASP A 371 -30.48 -4.41 -2.71
CA ASP A 371 -30.01 -3.04 -2.48
C ASP A 371 -28.81 -2.77 -3.39
N LYS A 372 -28.62 -1.53 -3.81
CA LYS A 372 -27.44 -1.11 -4.57
C LYS A 372 -26.30 -0.75 -3.62
N VAL A 373 -25.10 -1.21 -3.93
CA VAL A 373 -23.89 -0.88 -3.18
C VAL A 373 -23.20 0.34 -3.78
N TRP A 374 -22.96 0.34 -5.09
CA TRP A 374 -22.25 1.40 -5.77
C TRP A 374 -23.11 2.30 -6.67
N GLN A 375 -24.32 1.89 -6.98
CA GLN A 375 -25.30 2.66 -7.73
C GLN A 375 -24.80 3.08 -9.14
N ASP A 376 -23.96 2.26 -9.79
CA ASP A 376 -23.31 2.55 -11.08
C ASP A 376 -22.69 3.96 -11.11
N SER A 377 -21.64 4.16 -10.36
CA SER A 377 -20.99 5.46 -10.16
C SER A 377 -19.58 5.48 -10.75
N TYR A 378 -19.13 6.70 -11.16
CA TYR A 378 -17.78 6.86 -11.69
C TYR A 378 -17.15 8.21 -11.31
N ILE A 379 -15.81 8.24 -11.40
CA ILE A 379 -15.00 9.44 -11.27
C ILE A 379 -13.98 9.45 -12.42
N ASP A 380 -13.95 10.55 -13.18
CA ASP A 380 -12.93 10.88 -14.16
C ASP A 380 -12.00 11.96 -13.61
N ASP A 381 -10.71 11.83 -13.83
CA ASP A 381 -9.71 12.84 -13.47
C ASP A 381 -8.73 13.07 -14.62
N ILE A 382 -8.59 14.32 -15.05
CA ILE A 382 -7.62 14.78 -16.05
C ILE A 382 -6.68 15.75 -15.36
N GLY A 383 -5.43 15.33 -15.16
CA GLY A 383 -4.41 16.13 -14.50
C GLY A 383 -3.36 16.67 -15.47
N LEU A 384 -3.13 17.97 -15.43
CA LEU A 384 -2.05 18.65 -16.14
C LEU A 384 -1.00 19.09 -15.13
N PHE A 385 0.27 18.76 -15.36
CA PHE A 385 1.33 19.09 -14.42
C PHE A 385 2.60 19.64 -15.10
N THR A 386 3.32 20.43 -14.32
CA THR A 386 4.69 20.82 -14.60
C THR A 386 5.49 20.89 -13.32
N GLU A 387 6.72 20.38 -13.34
CA GLU A 387 7.66 20.42 -12.21
C GLU A 387 9.05 20.75 -12.71
N ALA A 388 9.66 21.79 -12.17
CA ALA A 388 10.99 22.25 -12.51
C ALA A 388 11.97 21.94 -11.38
N LYS A 389 13.10 21.36 -11.72
CA LYS A 389 14.23 21.08 -10.84
C LYS A 389 15.43 21.90 -11.26
N TRP A 390 15.82 22.87 -10.44
CA TRP A 390 16.89 23.81 -10.73
C TRP A 390 18.08 23.59 -9.78
N SER A 391 19.22 23.17 -10.34
CA SER A 391 20.49 23.12 -9.64
C SER A 391 21.10 24.51 -9.58
N ILE A 392 20.79 25.28 -8.52
CA ILE A 392 21.30 26.65 -8.33
C ILE A 392 22.82 26.66 -8.35
N ASN A 393 23.40 25.69 -7.62
CA ASN A 393 24.82 25.36 -7.61
C ASN A 393 25.00 23.86 -7.33
N ASN A 394 26.24 23.40 -7.18
CA ASN A 394 26.54 21.98 -6.96
C ASN A 394 26.05 21.44 -5.61
N ALA A 395 25.67 22.31 -4.67
CA ALA A 395 25.24 21.95 -3.33
C ALA A 395 23.77 22.31 -3.04
N THR A 396 23.06 22.95 -4.01
CA THR A 396 21.69 23.43 -3.76
C THR A 396 20.79 23.16 -4.96
N ILE A 397 19.70 22.44 -4.72
CA ILE A 397 18.65 22.16 -5.68
C ILE A 397 17.34 22.78 -5.18
N LEU A 398 16.69 23.55 -6.04
CA LEU A 398 15.33 24.05 -5.86
C LEU A 398 14.40 23.25 -6.76
N THR A 399 13.29 22.78 -6.22
CA THR A 399 12.20 22.14 -7.01
C THR A 399 10.92 22.92 -6.80
N ALA A 400 10.20 23.20 -7.88
CA ALA A 400 8.87 23.82 -7.82
C ALA A 400 7.96 23.14 -8.84
N GLY A 401 6.72 22.88 -8.46
CA GLY A 401 5.75 22.21 -9.31
C GLY A 401 4.34 22.75 -9.12
N MET A 402 3.55 22.64 -10.19
CA MET A 402 2.14 23.01 -10.21
C MET A 402 1.35 21.95 -11.00
N ARG A 403 0.15 21.65 -10.52
CA ARG A 403 -0.79 20.73 -11.14
C ARG A 403 -2.20 21.29 -11.09
N ALA A 404 -2.94 21.10 -12.17
CA ALA A 404 -4.37 21.37 -12.24
C ALA A 404 -5.10 20.06 -12.59
N ASP A 405 -6.11 19.70 -11.79
CA ASP A 405 -6.95 18.54 -12.04
C ASP A 405 -8.38 18.98 -12.37
N PHE A 406 -8.94 18.38 -13.42
CA PHE A 406 -10.31 18.54 -13.89
C PHE A 406 -11.03 17.22 -13.60
N ILE A 407 -11.89 17.24 -12.59
CA ILE A 407 -12.51 16.05 -12.06
C ILE A 407 -13.99 16.07 -12.37
N VAL A 408 -14.50 14.94 -12.82
CA VAL A 408 -15.94 14.72 -13.08
C VAL A 408 -16.38 13.53 -12.25
N SER A 409 -17.49 13.66 -11.54
CA SER A 409 -18.11 12.53 -10.82
C SER A 409 -19.61 12.49 -11.09
N ASP A 410 -20.13 11.28 -11.26
CA ASP A 410 -21.56 11.07 -11.54
C ASP A 410 -22.02 9.70 -11.01
N ILE A 411 -23.33 9.56 -10.95
CA ILE A 411 -24.07 8.36 -10.52
C ILE A 411 -25.17 8.09 -11.53
N ASN A 412 -25.12 6.93 -12.20
CA ASN A 412 -26.02 6.61 -13.31
C ASN A 412 -27.32 5.93 -12.85
N ASP A 413 -27.27 5.15 -11.77
CA ASP A 413 -28.43 4.36 -11.32
C ASP A 413 -28.62 4.49 -9.78
N PRO A 414 -29.02 5.70 -9.29
CA PRO A 414 -29.22 5.95 -7.86
C PRO A 414 -30.43 5.23 -7.31
N GLU A 415 -30.35 4.77 -6.05
CA GLU A 415 -31.54 4.35 -5.31
C GLU A 415 -32.50 5.52 -5.07
N ALA A 416 -33.79 5.22 -5.04
CA ALA A 416 -34.84 6.26 -4.95
C ALA A 416 -34.75 7.11 -3.67
N ASP A 417 -34.35 6.52 -2.53
CA ASP A 417 -34.14 7.21 -1.27
C ASP A 417 -32.93 8.13 -1.33
N PHE A 418 -31.83 7.71 -1.96
CA PHE A 418 -30.65 8.55 -2.19
C PHE A 418 -30.96 9.72 -3.13
N ALA A 419 -31.69 9.46 -4.21
CA ALA A 419 -32.14 10.50 -5.16
C ALA A 419 -33.11 11.51 -4.52
N ALA A 420 -33.85 11.10 -3.48
CA ALA A 420 -34.72 12.01 -2.74
C ALA A 420 -33.96 12.93 -1.78
N LEU A 421 -32.74 12.60 -1.36
CA LEU A 421 -31.94 13.43 -0.48
C LEU A 421 -31.19 14.54 -1.20
N TYR A 422 -30.85 14.34 -2.48
CA TYR A 422 -29.95 15.21 -3.25
C TYR A 422 -30.48 15.55 -4.63
N ASP A 423 -30.24 16.79 -5.09
CA ASP A 423 -30.36 17.15 -6.50
C ASP A 423 -29.15 16.58 -7.24
N LEU A 424 -29.30 15.33 -7.72
CA LEU A 424 -28.23 14.59 -8.38
C LEU A 424 -27.95 15.19 -9.77
N LYS A 425 -26.78 15.75 -9.92
CA LYS A 425 -26.26 16.29 -11.17
C LYS A 425 -24.82 15.87 -11.33
N LYS A 426 -24.42 15.66 -12.56
CA LYS A 426 -23.01 15.50 -12.91
C LYS A 426 -22.19 16.64 -12.31
N ARG A 427 -21.23 16.31 -11.45
CA ARG A 427 -20.39 17.27 -10.77
C ARG A 427 -19.06 17.43 -11.47
N THR A 428 -18.65 18.68 -11.65
CA THR A 428 -17.32 19.05 -12.15
C THR A 428 -16.59 19.83 -11.07
N GLU A 429 -15.32 19.53 -10.87
CA GLU A 429 -14.43 20.20 -9.92
C GLU A 429 -13.11 20.55 -10.62
N GLU A 430 -12.58 21.72 -10.33
CA GLU A 430 -11.25 22.15 -10.74
C GLU A 430 -10.41 22.34 -9.50
N THR A 431 -9.25 21.68 -9.43
CA THR A 431 -8.36 21.76 -8.27
C THR A 431 -6.97 22.16 -8.69
N ILE A 432 -6.26 22.86 -7.82
CA ILE A 432 -4.88 23.28 -8.02
C ILE A 432 -4.01 22.80 -6.88
N SER A 433 -3.03 22.00 -7.19
CA SER A 433 -1.97 21.54 -6.26
C SER A 433 -0.64 22.20 -6.64
N GLY A 434 0.24 22.36 -5.66
CA GLY A 434 1.54 22.96 -5.90
C GLY A 434 2.56 22.59 -4.85
N THR A 435 3.83 22.65 -5.21
CA THR A 435 4.94 22.34 -4.30
C THR A 435 6.13 23.25 -4.56
N ILE A 436 6.85 23.57 -3.51
CA ILE A 436 8.18 24.18 -3.56
C ILE A 436 9.06 23.53 -2.51
N SER A 437 10.27 23.18 -2.89
CA SER A 437 11.21 22.56 -1.97
C SER A 437 12.67 22.94 -2.28
N VAL A 438 13.48 22.94 -1.25
CA VAL A 438 14.92 23.14 -1.35
C VAL A 438 15.64 21.97 -0.71
N LYS A 439 16.66 21.49 -1.40
CA LYS A 439 17.62 20.51 -0.90
C LYS A 439 19.01 21.12 -0.93
N LYS A 440 19.67 21.16 0.23
CA LYS A 440 21.00 21.73 0.38
C LYS A 440 21.95 20.74 1.00
N MET A 441 23.03 20.43 0.28
CA MET A 441 24.18 19.72 0.81
C MET A 441 25.04 20.74 1.56
N VAL A 442 25.06 20.63 2.88
CA VAL A 442 25.81 21.55 3.77
C VAL A 442 27.27 21.12 3.84
N SER A 443 27.49 19.80 3.83
CA SER A 443 28.77 19.13 3.67
C SER A 443 28.57 17.85 2.87
N ASP A 444 29.65 17.15 2.53
CA ASP A 444 29.60 15.90 1.77
C ASP A 444 28.77 14.79 2.47
N ASN A 445 28.59 14.93 3.77
CA ASN A 445 27.92 13.95 4.61
C ASN A 445 26.68 14.50 5.33
N PHE A 446 26.22 15.73 5.04
CA PHE A 446 25.05 16.34 5.67
C PHE A 446 24.18 17.12 4.69
N ILE A 447 22.91 16.75 4.61
CA ILE A 447 21.87 17.34 3.74
C ILE A 447 20.73 17.88 4.60
N ILE A 448 20.28 19.09 4.27
CA ILE A 448 19.05 19.71 4.78
C ILE A 448 18.04 19.75 3.64
N GLU A 449 16.81 19.36 3.94
CA GLU A 449 15.66 19.42 3.04
C GLU A 449 14.57 20.25 3.69
N ALA A 450 13.95 21.16 2.93
CA ALA A 450 12.75 21.87 3.38
C ALA A 450 11.74 21.93 2.24
N ALA A 451 10.48 21.75 2.56
CA ALA A 451 9.40 21.71 1.57
C ALA A 451 8.13 22.35 2.09
N TYR A 452 7.39 22.96 1.18
CA TYR A 452 5.99 23.28 1.31
C TYR A 452 5.23 22.63 0.16
N GLY A 453 4.10 21.99 0.46
CA GLY A 453 3.21 21.41 -0.52
C GLY A 453 1.76 21.69 -0.18
N ARG A 454 0.99 22.08 -1.21
CA ARG A 454 -0.47 22.14 -1.21
C ARG A 454 -0.95 20.96 -2.04
N GLY A 455 -1.46 19.92 -1.37
CA GLY A 455 -2.09 18.77 -1.98
C GLY A 455 -3.61 18.89 -1.91
N VAL A 456 -4.29 18.59 -3.02
CA VAL A 456 -5.75 18.63 -3.09
C VAL A 456 -6.27 17.25 -3.48
N ARG A 457 -7.33 16.80 -2.82
CA ARG A 457 -7.99 15.52 -3.07
C ARG A 457 -9.49 15.74 -3.25
N SER A 458 -10.06 15.32 -4.37
CA SER A 458 -11.51 15.24 -4.50
C SER A 458 -12.06 14.11 -3.62
N ALA A 459 -13.30 14.25 -3.16
CA ALA A 459 -13.97 13.18 -2.43
C ALA A 459 -14.10 11.92 -3.29
N ASN A 460 -13.90 10.75 -2.68
CA ASN A 460 -13.99 9.46 -3.36
C ASN A 460 -15.45 8.97 -3.51
N MET A 461 -15.65 7.82 -4.15
CA MET A 461 -16.99 7.28 -4.40
C MET A 461 -17.72 6.87 -3.12
N ILE A 462 -17.03 6.39 -2.08
CA ILE A 462 -17.64 6.09 -0.78
C ILE A 462 -18.19 7.38 -0.18
N GLU A 463 -17.35 8.41 -0.13
CA GLU A 463 -17.70 9.71 0.45
C GLU A 463 -18.84 10.41 -0.32
N ARG A 464 -18.96 10.17 -1.64
CA ARG A 464 -19.97 10.80 -2.48
C ARG A 464 -21.26 9.98 -2.65
N PHE A 465 -21.16 8.65 -2.83
CA PHE A 465 -22.25 7.88 -3.43
C PHE A 465 -22.68 6.64 -2.67
N ILE A 466 -22.04 6.30 -1.53
CA ILE A 466 -22.51 5.18 -0.71
C ILE A 466 -23.91 5.47 -0.14
N ASN A 467 -24.78 4.48 -0.08
CA ASN A 467 -26.14 4.64 0.45
C ASN A 467 -26.47 3.58 1.50
N HIS A 468 -26.64 4.02 2.76
CA HIS A 468 -26.99 3.18 3.89
C HIS A 468 -26.13 1.91 4.02
N PHE A 469 -24.84 2.07 3.97
CA PHE A 469 -23.88 0.96 4.06
C PHE A 469 -22.91 1.18 5.23
N SER A 470 -22.59 0.14 5.99
CA SER A 470 -21.63 0.24 7.10
C SER A 470 -20.21 0.16 6.56
N VAL A 471 -19.49 1.26 6.51
CA VAL A 471 -18.10 1.37 6.01
C VAL A 471 -17.08 1.75 7.08
N GLY A 472 -17.52 2.07 8.30
CA GLY A 472 -16.68 2.40 9.46
C GLY A 472 -16.43 1.21 10.38
N GLN A 473 -15.72 1.48 11.49
CA GLN A 473 -15.56 0.50 12.59
C GLN A 473 -16.80 0.41 13.49
N ASP A 474 -17.66 1.41 13.43
CA ASP A 474 -18.87 1.51 14.23
C ASP A 474 -20.09 0.82 13.60
N SER A 475 -21.20 0.81 14.31
CA SER A 475 -22.44 0.18 13.87
C SER A 475 -23.36 1.11 13.07
N TYR A 476 -22.87 2.28 12.64
CA TYR A 476 -23.66 3.24 11.87
C TYR A 476 -23.78 2.79 10.41
N GLU A 477 -24.90 3.17 9.80
CA GLU A 477 -25.02 3.25 8.35
C GLU A 477 -24.47 4.59 7.89
N TYR A 478 -23.77 4.57 6.75
CA TYR A 478 -23.17 5.77 6.17
C TYR A 478 -23.90 6.14 4.90
N ILE A 479 -24.08 7.44 4.70
CA ILE A 479 -24.66 8.02 3.48
C ILE A 479 -23.63 8.97 2.87
N GLY A 480 -23.36 8.81 1.59
CA GLY A 480 -22.50 9.69 0.81
C GLY A 480 -23.13 11.07 0.62
N ASN A 481 -22.30 12.03 0.25
CA ASN A 481 -22.74 13.38 -0.08
C ASN A 481 -22.13 13.84 -1.41
N PRO A 482 -22.90 13.86 -2.50
CA PRO A 482 -22.42 14.29 -3.81
C PRO A 482 -21.86 15.74 -3.83
N ASN A 483 -22.28 16.57 -2.86
CA ASN A 483 -21.93 17.99 -2.80
C ASN A 483 -20.65 18.32 -2.03
N LEU A 484 -19.87 17.31 -1.63
CA LEU A 484 -18.60 17.52 -0.95
C LEU A 484 -17.62 18.37 -1.79
N LYS A 485 -16.94 19.29 -1.13
CA LYS A 485 -15.81 20.04 -1.70
C LYS A 485 -14.53 19.20 -1.59
N ALA A 486 -13.59 19.48 -2.47
CA ALA A 486 -12.26 18.88 -2.39
C ALA A 486 -11.56 19.22 -1.05
N GLU A 487 -10.90 18.24 -0.49
CA GLU A 487 -10.10 18.34 0.73
C GLU A 487 -8.71 18.88 0.39
N VAL A 488 -8.19 19.80 1.20
CA VAL A 488 -6.88 20.44 0.97
C VAL A 488 -5.95 20.18 2.14
N ASN A 489 -4.74 19.75 1.86
CA ASN A 489 -3.63 19.63 2.80
C ASN A 489 -2.52 20.62 2.45
N ASN A 490 -2.27 21.58 3.33
CA ASN A 490 -1.12 22.48 3.26
C ASN A 490 -0.07 22.00 4.27
N GLN A 491 1.03 21.45 3.77
CA GLN A 491 2.05 20.82 4.62
C GLN A 491 3.41 21.51 4.48
N PHE A 492 4.02 21.84 5.62
CA PHE A 492 5.40 22.29 5.77
C PHE A 492 6.24 21.17 6.38
N GLU A 493 7.46 21.00 5.90
CA GLU A 493 8.37 20.00 6.44
C GLU A 493 9.81 20.46 6.35
N ILE A 494 10.58 20.08 7.38
CA ILE A 494 12.05 20.18 7.39
C ILE A 494 12.63 18.82 7.72
N GLY A 495 13.60 18.40 6.95
CA GLY A 495 14.32 17.12 7.09
C GLY A 495 15.81 17.28 7.16
N PHE A 496 16.47 16.39 7.88
CA PHE A 496 17.92 16.32 8.02
C PHE A 496 18.36 14.89 7.78
N LYS A 497 19.35 14.72 6.88
CA LYS A 497 19.96 13.41 6.58
C LYS A 497 21.47 13.54 6.62
N GLY A 498 22.11 12.58 7.27
CA GLY A 498 23.56 12.62 7.30
C GLY A 498 24.19 11.36 7.85
N TYR A 499 25.51 11.38 7.81
CA TYR A 499 26.34 10.37 8.45
C TYR A 499 27.67 10.95 8.91
N GLU A 500 28.23 10.36 9.95
CA GLU A 500 29.56 10.63 10.45
C GLU A 500 30.36 9.33 10.44
N ASN A 501 31.58 9.39 9.85
CA ASN A 501 32.54 8.31 9.97
C ASN A 501 33.23 8.44 11.30
N LEU A 502 33.14 7.42 12.12
CA LEU A 502 33.74 7.37 13.44
C LEU A 502 35.03 6.54 13.38
N ASN A 503 35.91 6.75 14.33
CA ASN A 503 37.21 6.07 14.35
C ASN A 503 37.18 4.93 15.38
N THR A 504 37.95 3.85 15.14
CA THR A 504 38.22 2.72 16.03
C THR A 504 37.11 1.70 16.12
N LEU A 505 36.38 1.61 17.24
CA LEU A 505 35.36 0.60 17.51
C LEU A 505 34.06 0.85 16.70
N PHE A 506 33.71 2.12 16.51
CA PHE A 506 32.53 2.55 15.81
C PHE A 506 32.90 2.99 14.38
N ASN A 507 32.24 2.41 13.38
CA ASN A 507 32.57 2.68 11.98
C ASN A 507 31.86 3.91 11.45
N LYS A 508 30.52 3.96 11.65
CA LYS A 508 29.67 4.98 11.05
C LYS A 508 28.42 5.21 11.88
N PHE A 509 28.06 6.46 12.08
CA PHE A 509 26.74 6.85 12.58
C PHE A 509 25.96 7.53 11.45
N SER A 510 24.77 7.00 11.11
CA SER A 510 23.86 7.57 10.12
C SER A 510 22.58 8.02 10.79
N TYR A 511 22.00 9.13 10.34
CA TYR A 511 20.76 9.65 10.90
C TYR A 511 19.86 10.24 9.82
N GLU A 512 18.56 10.14 10.06
CA GLU A 512 17.51 10.79 9.28
C GLU A 512 16.44 11.29 10.23
N THR A 513 16.06 12.55 10.12
CA THR A 513 15.00 13.16 10.92
C THR A 513 14.10 14.00 10.04
N SER A 514 12.84 14.12 10.42
CA SER A 514 11.87 14.93 9.72
C SER A 514 10.84 15.46 10.72
N PHE A 515 10.47 16.72 10.59
CA PHE A 515 9.43 17.39 11.36
C PHE A 515 8.46 18.03 10.39
N TYR A 516 7.17 17.79 10.57
CA TYR A 516 6.14 18.29 9.67
C TYR A 516 4.96 18.88 10.42
N TYR A 517 4.30 19.83 9.74
CA TYR A 517 3.04 20.43 10.16
C TYR A 517 2.12 20.56 8.95
N SER A 518 0.91 20.00 9.06
CA SER A 518 -0.16 20.08 8.07
C SER A 518 -1.35 20.81 8.64
N PHE A 519 -1.98 21.67 7.86
CA PHE A 519 -3.32 22.15 8.15
C PHE A 519 -4.24 21.84 6.97
N PHE A 520 -5.47 21.43 7.31
CA PHE A 520 -6.46 20.97 6.36
C PHE A 520 -7.59 21.97 6.24
N GLU A 521 -8.08 22.14 5.01
CA GLU A 521 -9.29 22.87 4.69
C GLU A 521 -10.30 21.88 4.11
N ASN A 522 -11.58 22.03 4.46
CA ASN A 522 -12.66 21.14 3.99
C ASN A 522 -12.41 19.66 4.33
N TYR A 523 -11.88 19.35 5.49
CA TYR A 523 -11.58 17.97 5.90
C TYR A 523 -12.85 17.11 5.85
N ILE A 524 -12.79 15.96 5.17
CA ILE A 524 -13.97 15.11 4.97
C ILE A 524 -14.08 14.09 6.10
N VAL A 525 -15.23 14.09 6.76
CA VAL A 525 -15.59 13.14 7.83
C VAL A 525 -17.08 12.83 7.79
N ALA A 526 -17.45 11.64 8.31
CA ALA A 526 -18.85 11.27 8.45
C ALA A 526 -19.36 11.59 9.87
N ILE A 527 -20.44 12.33 9.96
CA ILE A 527 -21.05 12.79 11.23
C ILE A 527 -22.49 12.31 11.30
N GLU A 528 -22.96 11.92 12.48
CA GLU A 528 -24.34 11.53 12.72
C GLU A 528 -25.32 12.64 12.30
N ASP A 529 -26.32 12.27 11.50
CA ASP A 529 -27.40 13.15 11.09
C ASP A 529 -28.72 12.73 11.70
N THR A 530 -29.13 13.43 12.77
CA THR A 530 -30.33 13.15 13.54
C THR A 530 -31.64 13.45 12.80
N SER A 531 -31.57 14.15 11.65
CA SER A 531 -32.75 14.39 10.79
C SER A 531 -33.13 13.18 9.94
N LEU A 532 -32.20 12.22 9.76
CA LEU A 532 -32.37 11.01 8.98
C LEU A 532 -32.57 9.80 9.88
N ARG A 533 -33.11 8.73 9.31
CA ARG A 533 -33.23 7.44 9.96
C ARG A 533 -32.45 6.39 9.16
N ARG A 534 -31.84 5.44 9.88
CA ARG A 534 -31.20 4.32 9.22
C ARG A 534 -32.23 3.48 8.43
N LYS A 535 -31.81 2.94 7.30
CA LYS A 535 -32.65 2.16 6.40
C LYS A 535 -32.90 0.75 6.94
N PHE A 536 -31.87 0.15 7.51
CA PHE A 536 -31.90 -1.23 8.01
C PHE A 536 -31.98 -1.22 9.55
N MET A 537 -32.91 -2.02 10.07
CA MET A 537 -33.19 -2.11 11.53
C MET A 537 -33.43 -0.73 12.20
N PRO A 538 -34.41 0.07 11.78
CA PRO A 538 -34.56 1.47 12.17
C PRO A 538 -34.88 1.69 13.64
N THR A 539 -35.12 0.63 14.42
CA THR A 539 -35.38 0.66 15.87
C THR A 539 -34.17 0.23 16.71
N VAL A 540 -33.08 -0.24 16.07
CA VAL A 540 -31.85 -0.69 16.74
C VAL A 540 -30.84 0.47 16.75
N GLN A 541 -30.22 0.71 17.91
CA GLN A 541 -29.17 1.73 18.04
C GLN A 541 -27.93 1.39 17.23
N PRO A 542 -27.29 2.38 16.61
CA PRO A 542 -27.71 3.78 16.45
C PRO A 542 -28.88 3.89 15.45
N VAL A 543 -29.87 4.74 15.76
CA VAL A 543 -31.08 4.92 14.91
C VAL A 543 -30.91 5.93 13.78
N HIS A 544 -29.85 6.71 13.81
CA HIS A 544 -29.50 7.72 12.81
C HIS A 544 -28.29 7.28 12.01
N PRO A 545 -28.21 7.57 10.69
CA PRO A 545 -27.01 7.33 9.90
C PRO A 545 -25.98 8.43 10.11
N LYS A 546 -24.75 8.18 9.68
CA LYS A 546 -23.72 9.19 9.46
C LYS A 546 -23.71 9.66 8.02
N VAL A 547 -23.56 10.95 7.80
CA VAL A 547 -23.46 11.59 6.48
C VAL A 547 -22.09 12.24 6.34
N PHE A 548 -21.44 12.04 5.19
CA PHE A 548 -20.16 12.68 4.90
C PHE A 548 -20.32 14.20 4.74
N ARG A 549 -19.46 14.96 5.41
CA ARG A 549 -19.44 16.44 5.40
C ARG A 549 -18.03 16.97 5.38
N ASN A 550 -17.85 18.18 4.85
CA ASN A 550 -16.63 18.94 5.01
C ASN A 550 -16.65 19.67 6.34
N LEU A 551 -15.56 19.55 7.10
CA LEU A 551 -15.26 20.36 8.27
C LEU A 551 -14.25 21.44 7.91
N ASP A 552 -14.33 22.61 8.56
CA ASP A 552 -13.55 23.77 8.14
C ASP A 552 -12.08 23.63 8.47
N GLU A 553 -11.76 23.16 9.70
CA GLU A 553 -10.40 23.18 10.20
C GLU A 553 -9.97 21.86 10.88
N ALA A 554 -8.90 21.28 10.39
CA ALA A 554 -8.15 20.22 11.05
C ALA A 554 -6.64 20.47 10.90
N TYR A 555 -5.83 19.90 11.78
CA TYR A 555 -4.38 19.97 11.65
C TYR A 555 -3.72 18.67 12.11
N LYS A 556 -2.52 18.46 11.62
CA LYS A 556 -1.66 17.33 11.94
C LYS A 556 -0.21 17.80 12.08
N THR A 557 0.49 17.32 13.10
CA THR A 557 1.92 17.58 13.28
C THR A 557 2.59 16.32 13.78
N GLY A 558 3.87 16.18 13.49
CA GLY A 558 4.60 15.00 13.93
C GLY A 558 6.08 15.05 13.58
N PHE A 559 6.74 13.97 13.96
CA PHE A 559 8.14 13.77 13.66
C PHE A 559 8.47 12.31 13.35
N GLU A 560 9.53 12.12 12.61
CA GLU A 560 10.21 10.85 12.39
C GLU A 560 11.69 11.03 12.70
N ILE A 561 12.26 10.12 13.46
CA ILE A 561 13.69 10.11 13.82
C ILE A 561 14.23 8.71 13.60
N MET A 562 15.38 8.59 12.98
CA MET A 562 16.12 7.35 12.81
C MET A 562 17.60 7.61 13.05
N GLY A 563 18.23 6.74 13.83
CA GLY A 563 19.66 6.68 13.99
C GLY A 563 20.16 5.24 13.81
N LYS A 564 21.28 5.08 13.10
CA LYS A 564 21.95 3.79 12.91
C LYS A 564 23.43 3.93 13.21
N LEU A 565 23.95 3.10 14.10
CA LEU A 565 25.35 2.99 14.45
C LEU A 565 25.91 1.67 13.92
N ASP A 566 26.83 1.72 12.98
CA ASP A 566 27.59 0.56 12.50
C ASP A 566 28.90 0.46 13.28
N PHE A 567 29.26 -0.73 13.77
CA PHE A 567 30.45 -0.96 14.59
C PHE A 567 31.07 -2.34 14.36
N LEU A 568 32.34 -2.50 14.68
CA LEU A 568 33.10 -3.74 14.47
C LEU A 568 32.94 -4.34 13.06
N ASN A 569 32.69 -3.50 12.05
CA ASN A 569 32.46 -3.79 10.64
C ASN A 569 31.18 -4.59 10.30
N ASP A 570 30.75 -5.48 11.15
CA ASP A 570 29.66 -6.42 10.89
C ASP A 570 28.41 -6.18 11.74
N TYR A 571 28.50 -5.36 12.79
CA TYR A 571 27.42 -5.15 13.75
C TYR A 571 26.75 -3.81 13.56
N TYR A 572 25.47 -3.74 13.90
CA TYR A 572 24.72 -2.48 13.91
C TYR A 572 23.73 -2.40 15.07
N LEU A 573 23.48 -1.16 15.49
CA LEU A 573 22.33 -0.78 16.31
C LEU A 573 21.56 0.27 15.54
N LYS A 574 20.22 0.14 15.49
CA LYS A 574 19.34 1.11 14.85
C LYS A 574 18.17 1.41 15.79
N ALA A 575 17.84 2.68 15.92
CA ALA A 575 16.66 3.15 16.66
C ALA A 575 15.79 3.99 15.73
N GLN A 576 14.49 3.82 15.84
CA GLN A 576 13.48 4.59 15.09
C GLN A 576 12.41 5.08 16.05
N ALA A 577 11.92 6.30 15.83
CA ALA A 577 10.80 6.87 16.54
C ALA A 577 9.89 7.60 15.54
N ALA A 578 8.58 7.44 15.67
CA ALA A 578 7.59 8.18 14.91
C ALA A 578 6.41 8.54 15.80
N TYR A 579 5.95 9.78 15.68
CA TYR A 579 4.81 10.31 16.42
C TYR A 579 3.98 11.23 15.53
N VAL A 580 2.66 11.11 15.66
CA VAL A 580 1.68 11.98 15.02
C VAL A 580 0.70 12.47 16.06
N TYR A 581 0.44 13.76 16.05
CA TYR A 581 -0.67 14.39 16.74
C TYR A 581 -1.58 15.06 15.71
N ALA A 582 -2.87 14.79 15.77
CA ALA A 582 -3.83 15.38 14.84
C ALA A 582 -5.13 15.71 15.56
N LYS A 583 -5.73 16.84 15.21
CA LYS A 583 -6.95 17.33 15.84
C LYS A 583 -7.91 17.92 14.82
N ASN A 584 -9.18 17.56 14.98
CA ASN A 584 -10.30 18.26 14.37
C ASN A 584 -10.73 19.40 15.31
N LYS A 585 -10.71 20.62 14.83
CA LYS A 585 -11.08 21.79 15.66
C LYS A 585 -12.59 21.96 15.80
N ASP A 586 -13.36 21.62 14.78
CA ASP A 586 -14.81 21.79 14.77
C ASP A 586 -15.49 20.83 15.75
N LEU A 587 -15.03 19.59 15.82
CA LEU A 587 -15.51 18.58 16.77
C LEU A 587 -14.73 18.59 18.11
N ASN A 588 -13.61 19.33 18.16
CA ASN A 588 -12.70 19.40 19.32
C ASN A 588 -12.15 18.03 19.77
N GLU A 589 -12.03 17.07 18.87
CA GLU A 589 -11.51 15.72 19.11
C GLU A 589 -10.29 15.40 18.23
N SER A 590 -9.64 14.26 18.45
CA SER A 590 -8.59 13.76 17.57
C SER A 590 -9.16 13.41 16.18
N LEU A 591 -8.32 13.46 15.14
CA LEU A 591 -8.67 12.82 13.87
C LEU A 591 -8.67 11.30 14.05
N PRO A 592 -9.47 10.55 13.24
CA PRO A 592 -9.52 9.09 13.35
C PRO A 592 -8.23 8.41 12.87
N LEU A 593 -7.98 7.22 13.42
CA LEU A 593 -6.90 6.31 13.04
C LEU A 593 -5.51 6.95 13.18
N ILE A 594 -5.27 7.64 14.29
CA ILE A 594 -3.97 8.24 14.62
C ILE A 594 -3.13 7.21 15.38
N PRO A 595 -1.97 6.78 14.82
CA PRO A 595 -1.10 5.83 15.51
C PRO A 595 -0.50 6.46 16.78
N PRO A 596 -0.29 5.67 17.84
CA PRO A 596 0.44 6.11 19.04
C PRO A 596 1.92 6.37 18.73
N LEU A 597 2.68 6.88 19.70
CA LEU A 597 4.13 6.91 19.62
C LEU A 597 4.68 5.50 19.47
N ASN A 598 5.40 5.27 18.38
CA ASN A 598 6.08 4.01 18.11
C ASN A 598 7.59 4.19 18.23
N LEU A 599 8.24 3.30 18.98
CA LEU A 599 9.68 3.20 19.12
C LEU A 599 10.12 1.81 18.67
N THR A 600 11.13 1.71 17.83
CA THR A 600 11.67 0.42 17.39
C THR A 600 13.18 0.42 17.48
N PHE A 601 13.73 -0.59 18.15
CA PHE A 601 15.16 -0.80 18.30
C PHE A 601 15.54 -2.08 17.56
N PHE A 602 16.62 -2.00 16.80
CA PHE A 602 17.21 -3.14 16.11
C PHE A 602 18.64 -3.30 16.57
N GLY A 603 19.04 -4.53 16.87
CA GLY A 603 20.42 -4.91 17.07
C GLY A 603 20.73 -6.12 16.20
N GLY A 604 21.80 -6.08 15.46
CA GLY A 604 22.13 -7.20 14.61
C GLY A 604 23.55 -7.23 14.12
N PHE A 605 23.86 -8.31 13.45
CA PHE A 605 25.10 -8.44 12.70
C PHE A 605 24.83 -9.02 11.32
N GLU A 606 25.72 -8.70 10.37
CA GLU A 606 25.58 -9.09 8.98
C GLU A 606 26.93 -9.44 8.38
N LYS A 607 27.08 -10.71 8.00
CA LYS A 607 28.23 -11.22 7.24
C LYS A 607 27.74 -11.81 5.92
N GLU A 608 28.64 -12.01 4.98
CA GLU A 608 28.33 -12.55 3.65
C GLU A 608 27.50 -13.85 3.70
N LYS A 609 27.84 -14.76 4.63
CA LYS A 609 27.21 -16.08 4.74
C LYS A 609 26.06 -16.17 5.72
N PHE A 610 25.97 -15.29 6.69
CA PHE A 610 24.93 -15.35 7.73
C PHE A 610 24.71 -13.98 8.35
N TRP A 611 23.47 -13.77 8.79
CA TRP A 611 23.03 -12.56 9.47
C TRP A 611 22.08 -12.93 10.62
N ALA A 612 22.00 -12.07 11.61
CA ALA A 612 20.99 -12.16 12.66
C ALA A 612 20.57 -10.78 13.12
N ASN A 613 19.31 -10.62 13.49
CA ASN A 613 18.84 -9.42 14.14
C ASN A 613 17.81 -9.70 15.24
N ALA A 614 17.79 -8.83 16.22
CA ALA A 614 16.73 -8.70 17.20
C ALA A 614 16.02 -7.35 16.94
N GLN A 615 14.69 -7.36 16.97
CA GLN A 615 13.86 -6.20 16.86
C GLN A 615 12.98 -6.09 18.11
N TYR A 616 13.08 -4.96 18.81
CA TYR A 616 12.24 -4.64 19.95
C TYR A 616 11.37 -3.45 19.61
N LYS A 617 10.04 -3.67 19.51
CA LYS A 617 9.04 -2.66 19.20
C LYS A 617 8.27 -2.30 20.47
N MET A 618 8.12 -1.02 20.71
CA MET A 618 7.29 -0.44 21.77
C MET A 618 6.26 0.47 21.14
N SER A 619 5.00 0.34 21.55
CA SER A 619 3.92 1.23 21.19
C SER A 619 3.33 1.80 22.46
N SER A 620 3.19 3.12 22.56
CA SER A 620 2.59 3.74 23.73
C SER A 620 1.08 3.52 23.80
N LYS A 621 0.47 3.73 24.96
CA LYS A 621 -0.98 3.86 25.07
C LYS A 621 -1.46 4.95 24.12
N GLN A 622 -2.60 4.73 23.42
CA GLN A 622 -3.29 5.77 22.66
C GLN A 622 -4.58 6.19 23.37
N SER A 623 -4.61 7.46 23.73
CA SER A 623 -5.78 8.09 24.36
C SER A 623 -6.28 9.33 23.60
N ASN A 624 -5.58 9.73 22.52
CA ASN A 624 -6.08 10.73 21.58
C ASN A 624 -6.93 10.03 20.53
N ILE A 625 -8.22 9.88 20.77
CA ILE A 625 -9.16 9.12 19.94
C ILE A 625 -10.20 10.03 19.29
N SER A 626 -10.82 9.55 18.21
CA SER A 626 -11.98 10.14 17.58
C SER A 626 -13.24 9.44 18.09
N GLU A 627 -13.94 10.05 19.03
CA GLU A 627 -15.20 9.50 19.57
C GLU A 627 -16.27 9.43 18.48
N SER A 628 -16.32 10.44 17.61
CA SER A 628 -17.28 10.49 16.50
C SER A 628 -17.05 9.37 15.46
N PHE A 629 -15.84 8.80 15.39
CA PHE A 629 -15.52 7.67 14.54
C PHE A 629 -15.76 6.32 15.23
N GLY A 630 -16.02 6.33 16.55
CA GLY A 630 -16.22 5.11 17.35
C GLY A 630 -14.93 4.46 17.83
N GLU A 631 -13.83 5.21 17.90
CA GLU A 631 -12.57 4.72 18.47
C GLU A 631 -12.63 4.57 19.97
N ILE A 632 -11.84 3.65 20.49
CA ILE A 632 -11.61 3.43 21.91
C ILE A 632 -10.14 3.61 22.25
N GLU A 633 -9.84 3.98 23.49
CA GLU A 633 -8.46 3.98 23.99
C GLU A 633 -7.84 2.58 23.92
N THR A 634 -6.57 2.51 23.54
CA THR A 634 -5.85 1.23 23.45
C THR A 634 -4.61 1.24 24.35
N ALA A 635 -4.33 0.10 24.97
CA ALA A 635 -3.13 -0.08 25.80
C ALA A 635 -1.85 -0.04 24.97
N GLY A 636 -0.76 0.37 25.58
CA GLY A 636 0.57 0.20 24.99
C GLY A 636 1.02 -1.25 25.08
N TYR A 637 2.00 -1.61 24.22
CA TYR A 637 2.57 -2.96 24.18
C TYR A 637 4.05 -2.93 23.81
N GLU A 638 4.72 -4.05 24.07
CA GLU A 638 6.13 -4.27 23.76
C GLU A 638 6.30 -5.68 23.20
N ILE A 639 6.98 -5.82 22.06
CA ILE A 639 7.24 -7.13 21.44
C ILE A 639 8.70 -7.27 21.04
N LEU A 640 9.21 -8.48 21.13
CA LEU A 640 10.55 -8.87 20.69
C LEU A 640 10.45 -9.91 19.58
N ASP A 641 11.13 -9.64 18.48
CA ASP A 641 11.33 -10.58 17.38
C ASP A 641 12.80 -10.91 17.23
N LEU A 642 13.10 -12.17 16.93
CA LEU A 642 14.44 -12.65 16.63
C LEU A 642 14.46 -13.26 15.23
N ARG A 643 15.45 -12.89 14.43
CA ARG A 643 15.60 -13.39 13.05
C ARG A 643 17.03 -13.82 12.80
N PHE A 644 17.18 -14.91 12.08
CA PHE A 644 18.46 -15.46 11.65
C PHE A 644 18.37 -15.93 10.20
N GLY A 645 19.40 -15.66 9.42
CA GLY A 645 19.51 -16.13 8.04
C GLY A 645 20.91 -16.61 7.70
N VAL A 646 20.97 -17.53 6.74
CA VAL A 646 22.21 -18.12 6.24
C VAL A 646 22.17 -18.23 4.71
N ASN A 647 23.29 -17.91 4.06
CA ASN A 647 23.53 -18.12 2.65
C ASN A 647 24.54 -19.28 2.48
N PRO A 648 24.10 -20.54 2.59
CA PRO A 648 25.02 -21.70 2.64
C PRO A 648 25.77 -21.90 1.32
N PHE A 649 25.15 -21.52 0.22
CA PHE A 649 25.71 -21.61 -1.13
C PHE A 649 25.42 -20.30 -1.89
N LYS A 650 26.15 -20.09 -2.97
CA LYS A 650 25.86 -18.97 -3.89
C LYS A 650 24.41 -19.07 -4.37
N ASN A 651 23.68 -17.96 -4.28
CA ASN A 651 22.28 -17.85 -4.73
C ASN A 651 21.26 -18.69 -3.90
N VAL A 652 21.61 -19.18 -2.71
CA VAL A 652 20.69 -19.85 -1.80
C VAL A 652 20.61 -19.06 -0.50
N ALA A 653 19.42 -18.69 -0.09
CA ALA A 653 19.13 -18.03 1.19
C ALA A 653 18.14 -18.88 1.99
N LEU A 654 18.45 -19.06 3.28
CA LEU A 654 17.58 -19.68 4.26
C LEU A 654 17.39 -18.70 5.42
N GLY A 655 16.21 -18.64 5.97
CA GLY A 655 15.92 -17.80 7.13
C GLY A 655 14.98 -18.49 8.11
N VAL A 656 15.12 -18.15 9.37
CA VAL A 656 14.22 -18.54 10.47
C VAL A 656 13.97 -17.31 11.33
N ALA A 657 12.72 -17.14 11.78
CA ALA A 657 12.40 -16.14 12.76
C ALA A 657 11.50 -16.70 13.87
N VAL A 658 11.62 -16.11 15.04
CA VAL A 658 10.66 -16.24 16.13
C VAL A 658 10.09 -14.86 16.35
N LEU A 659 8.85 -14.65 15.94
CA LEU A 659 8.12 -13.42 16.10
C LEU A 659 7.31 -13.46 17.39
N ASN A 660 7.17 -12.31 18.05
CA ASN A 660 6.52 -12.20 19.36
C ASN A 660 7.04 -13.27 20.36
N VAL A 661 8.35 -13.24 20.63
CA VAL A 661 9.07 -14.26 21.41
C VAL A 661 8.40 -14.58 22.75
N PHE A 662 7.84 -13.56 23.41
CA PHE A 662 7.22 -13.70 24.74
C PHE A 662 5.74 -14.07 24.69
N ASP A 663 5.19 -14.31 23.50
CA ASP A 663 3.78 -14.69 23.30
C ASP A 663 2.80 -13.69 23.90
N GLN A 664 3.10 -12.40 23.74
CA GLN A 664 2.28 -11.34 24.28
C GLN A 664 0.98 -11.20 23.51
N THR A 665 -0.14 -11.09 24.21
CA THR A 665 -1.42 -10.67 23.63
C THR A 665 -1.46 -9.16 23.53
N TYR A 666 -1.63 -8.65 22.32
CA TYR A 666 -1.68 -7.22 22.06
C TYR A 666 -2.52 -6.93 20.81
N HIS A 667 -2.86 -5.66 20.59
CA HIS A 667 -3.45 -5.18 19.34
C HIS A 667 -2.86 -3.80 18.99
N ASP A 668 -2.70 -3.54 17.70
CA ASP A 668 -2.38 -2.20 17.22
C ASP A 668 -3.62 -1.31 17.29
N HIS A 669 -3.44 -0.01 17.59
CA HIS A 669 -4.54 0.94 17.73
C HIS A 669 -5.43 1.04 16.46
N LEU A 670 -4.84 0.88 15.29
CA LEU A 670 -5.54 0.98 14.00
C LEU A 670 -6.25 -0.33 13.58
N ASN A 671 -6.17 -1.38 14.38
CA ASN A 671 -6.93 -2.61 14.13
C ASN A 671 -8.42 -2.36 14.34
N PHE A 672 -9.23 -2.81 13.40
CA PHE A 672 -10.68 -2.79 13.57
C PHE A 672 -11.11 -3.70 14.74
N SER A 673 -12.22 -3.36 15.35
CA SER A 673 -12.86 -4.24 16.33
C SER A 673 -13.51 -5.43 15.62
N PHE A 674 -13.62 -6.56 16.33
CA PHE A 674 -14.39 -7.70 15.83
C PHE A 674 -15.79 -7.26 15.45
N ASN A 675 -16.29 -7.75 14.34
CA ASN A 675 -17.59 -7.39 13.81
C ASN A 675 -18.37 -8.64 13.39
N ASN A 676 -19.57 -8.79 13.94
CA ASN A 676 -20.47 -9.91 13.60
C ASN A 676 -19.78 -11.29 13.75
N GLN A 677 -18.97 -11.45 14.79
CA GLN A 677 -18.32 -12.70 15.19
C GLN A 677 -19.03 -13.28 16.42
N ALA A 678 -19.14 -14.61 16.49
CA ALA A 678 -19.97 -15.28 17.50
C ALA A 678 -19.52 -15.02 18.96
N ASP A 679 -18.21 -15.02 19.22
CA ASP A 679 -17.67 -15.11 20.56
C ASP A 679 -16.79 -13.91 20.98
N PHE A 680 -16.63 -12.90 20.11
CA PHE A 680 -15.65 -11.84 20.33
C PHE A 680 -16.21 -10.48 20.77
N GLY A 681 -17.51 -10.24 20.60
CA GLY A 681 -18.09 -8.91 20.86
C GLY A 681 -17.52 -7.84 19.92
N THR A 682 -17.19 -6.67 20.48
CA THR A 682 -16.68 -5.50 19.74
C THR A 682 -15.31 -5.01 20.26
N VAL A 683 -14.46 -5.94 20.71
CA VAL A 683 -13.08 -5.62 21.12
C VAL A 683 -12.17 -5.55 19.88
N PRO A 684 -11.07 -4.78 19.91
CA PRO A 684 -10.12 -4.74 18.80
C PRO A 684 -9.51 -6.12 18.49
N ILE A 685 -9.28 -6.37 17.20
CA ILE A 685 -8.62 -7.59 16.75
C ILE A 685 -7.22 -7.67 17.35
N THR A 686 -6.94 -8.77 18.08
CA THR A 686 -5.60 -9.05 18.62
C THR A 686 -4.65 -9.50 17.52
N GLU A 687 -3.37 -9.20 17.70
CA GLU A 687 -2.30 -9.62 16.79
C GLU A 687 -1.85 -11.06 17.08
N GLN A 688 -1.14 -11.62 16.12
CA GLN A 688 -0.63 -12.97 16.18
C GLN A 688 0.27 -13.16 17.41
N GLY A 689 0.05 -14.22 18.17
CA GLY A 689 0.90 -14.69 19.26
C GLY A 689 2.27 -15.13 18.73
N ARG A 690 3.02 -15.89 19.53
CA ARG A 690 4.34 -16.35 19.09
C ARG A 690 4.24 -17.17 17.81
N ASN A 691 5.09 -16.81 16.82
CA ASN A 691 5.11 -17.46 15.52
C ASN A 691 6.53 -17.81 15.12
N ILE A 692 6.76 -19.08 14.79
CA ILE A 692 8.03 -19.54 14.22
C ILE A 692 7.85 -19.61 12.71
N THR A 693 8.72 -18.89 11.99
CA THR A 693 8.64 -18.83 10.54
C THR A 693 9.94 -19.29 9.91
N VAL A 694 9.84 -19.96 8.76
CA VAL A 694 11.01 -20.39 7.97
C VAL A 694 10.86 -19.92 6.54
N PHE A 695 11.98 -19.60 5.94
CA PHE A 695 12.05 -19.05 4.58
C PHE A 695 13.18 -19.72 3.80
N PHE A 696 12.92 -19.98 2.54
CA PHE A 696 13.87 -20.52 1.56
C PHE A 696 13.79 -19.73 0.27
N GLN A 697 14.95 -19.42 -0.31
CA GLN A 697 15.03 -18.87 -1.67
C GLN A 697 16.24 -19.45 -2.40
N LYS A 698 16.05 -19.78 -3.69
CA LYS A 698 17.13 -20.13 -4.62
C LYS A 698 16.98 -19.32 -5.90
N LYS A 699 18.09 -18.69 -6.34
CA LYS A 699 18.25 -18.08 -7.66
C LYS A 699 19.13 -18.98 -8.55
N PHE A 700 18.89 -18.99 -9.83
CA PHE A 700 19.69 -19.78 -10.79
C PHE A 700 19.74 -19.12 -12.17
#